data_faf2a973dc932ee589f329f4ac455edb
#
_entry.id   faf2a973dc932ee589f329f4ac455edb
#
_cell.length_a   1.000
_cell.length_b   1.000
_cell.length_c   1.000
_cell.angle_alpha   90.00
_cell.angle_beta   90.00
_cell.angle_gamma   90.00
#
_symmetry.space_group_name_H-M   'P 1'
#
loop_
_entity.id
_entity.type
_entity.pdbx_description
1 polymer ?
#
loop_
_entity_poly.entity_id
_entity_poly.type
_entity_poly.pdbx_seq_one_letter_code
_entity_poly.pdbx_strand_id
1 'polypeptide(L)'
;MYLFSELSLIPLILLLALWAFGGWLILARFELPAHERGLLGLGLGLTLAALLANLTARFLPTSLAFWLAGILTLLIGVVLARPHKLPITNFQLPITQWFAFALLAFFLTLIGRGLGIFDDYQNLTQLSSMALGDIPPHFVYDPRILWSYHYFLLLVAAQFTRLAEAPPWAAMDLARGLTLALTLFYGAFLARRLTGSRVAAALSAGFLFFVGGARWILLLLPASLLNRISASVALIGSGADSGSSLQAVLYNHWKIQGLGPFPFPFLYGSGLDPSLTMAHAGYGASMFMLVLMVMLLAGKGKGWIQQAILAVLLAALALANEVTFAFLYAGLIFAVLVWVIRHRTFKLPASLWAFAPAVIGGGIIALLQGGVFTGLLLGIFGQVGGSETSEALYKVSFALRLPTVLSAHVGTLSLLNPLHWFVILAETGLAVFVLPWAFRRGWKLIREEKWLEAAWVFSMIPSLLTIFLEYTGNAGPTALSRMTAHFLMVLKFYAVPLLWLWAKEKSETLQIALLGWGLAAALSGIGLFSLQIPAMPNPIYAEFIAPIDAKMYQEHWGRLQPGALVFDISPQRGPTVLGLHTQSGIHYGPPTYPEWYELADNPDPFAMNRAGFRYLYLELSYWRKFADHFDDSCVVKLDDMQETASDGRVTAQRVLLDVGQCR
;
A
#
# COMPACT_ATOMS: atom_id res chain seq x y z
N MET A 1 -8.52 -0.43 22.72
CA MET A 1 -9.63 0.44 23.13
C MET A 1 -9.79 1.73 22.29
N TYR A 2 -8.80 2.10 21.48
CA TYR A 2 -8.79 3.36 20.71
C TYR A 2 -9.48 3.34 19.34
N LEU A 3 -10.01 2.20 18.88
CA LEU A 3 -10.52 2.06 17.51
C LEU A 3 -11.96 2.55 17.32
N PHE A 4 -12.80 2.42 18.32
CA PHE A 4 -14.23 2.54 18.10
C PHE A 4 -14.94 3.56 19.00
N SER A 5 -14.22 4.16 19.96
CA SER A 5 -14.84 5.12 20.89
C SER A 5 -15.34 6.40 20.22
N GLU A 6 -14.87 6.68 18.99
CA GLU A 6 -15.16 7.92 18.29
C GLU A 6 -15.66 7.72 16.86
N LEU A 7 -15.65 6.47 16.38
CA LEU A 7 -16.10 6.17 15.02
C LEU A 7 -17.60 6.43 14.88
N SER A 8 -17.95 7.39 14.07
CA SER A 8 -19.34 7.66 13.71
C SER A 8 -19.86 6.59 12.74
N LEU A 9 -20.53 5.56 13.26
CA LEU A 9 -20.98 4.41 12.48
C LEU A 9 -21.97 4.78 11.37
N ILE A 10 -22.86 5.76 11.59
CA ILE A 10 -23.86 6.15 10.59
C ILE A 10 -23.20 6.71 9.33
N PRO A 11 -22.32 7.70 9.38
CA PRO A 11 -21.59 8.16 8.19
C PRO A 11 -20.77 7.06 7.52
N LEU A 12 -20.12 6.19 8.29
CA LEU A 12 -19.38 5.06 7.74
C LEU A 12 -20.28 4.12 6.93
N ILE A 13 -21.42 3.71 7.50
CA ILE A 13 -22.37 2.82 6.82
C ILE A 13 -22.92 3.49 5.56
N LEU A 14 -23.27 4.78 5.63
CA LEU A 14 -23.74 5.53 4.47
C LEU A 14 -22.69 5.60 3.36
N LEU A 15 -21.45 5.87 3.71
CA LEU A 15 -20.34 5.93 2.76
C LEU A 15 -20.13 4.58 2.07
N LEU A 16 -20.05 3.50 2.84
CA LEU A 16 -19.91 2.14 2.30
C LEU A 16 -21.13 1.75 1.46
N ALA A 17 -22.33 2.16 1.83
CA ALA A 17 -23.53 1.93 1.04
C ALA A 17 -23.50 2.68 -0.30
N LEU A 18 -23.09 3.96 -0.32
CA LEU A 18 -22.92 4.72 -1.56
C LEU A 18 -21.94 4.04 -2.52
N TRP A 19 -20.81 3.56 -1.99
CA TRP A 19 -19.83 2.82 -2.77
C TRP A 19 -20.38 1.48 -3.29
N ALA A 20 -20.98 0.69 -2.41
CA ALA A 20 -21.49 -0.64 -2.76
C ALA A 20 -22.64 -0.56 -3.79
N PHE A 21 -23.64 0.29 -3.55
CA PHE A 21 -24.77 0.42 -4.47
C PHE A 21 -24.38 1.10 -5.78
N GLY A 22 -23.58 2.18 -5.74
CA GLY A 22 -23.11 2.86 -6.93
C GLY A 22 -22.33 1.91 -7.85
N GLY A 23 -21.34 1.21 -7.30
CA GLY A 23 -20.55 0.25 -8.07
C GLY A 23 -21.38 -0.97 -8.54
N TRP A 24 -22.29 -1.48 -7.72
CA TRP A 24 -23.18 -2.58 -8.11
C TRP A 24 -24.10 -2.20 -9.30
N LEU A 25 -24.63 -0.99 -9.31
CA LEU A 25 -25.43 -0.45 -10.41
C LEU A 25 -24.59 -0.30 -11.69
N ILE A 26 -23.35 0.19 -11.59
CA ILE A 26 -22.42 0.26 -12.73
C ILE A 26 -22.17 -1.13 -13.32
N LEU A 27 -21.98 -2.13 -12.46
CA LEU A 27 -21.75 -3.51 -12.86
C LEU A 27 -22.97 -4.22 -13.45
N ALA A 28 -24.15 -3.60 -13.46
CA ALA A 28 -25.30 -4.10 -14.22
C ALA A 28 -25.01 -4.17 -15.74
N ARG A 29 -24.00 -3.41 -16.21
CA ARG A 29 -23.52 -3.42 -17.62
C ARG A 29 -22.54 -4.54 -17.93
N PHE A 30 -22.15 -5.34 -16.94
CA PHE A 30 -21.18 -6.40 -17.07
C PHE A 30 -21.82 -7.78 -16.94
N GLU A 31 -21.40 -8.72 -17.78
CA GLU A 31 -21.84 -10.11 -17.74
C GLU A 31 -21.14 -10.86 -16.59
N LEU A 32 -21.59 -10.60 -15.36
CA LEU A 32 -20.99 -11.13 -14.14
C LEU A 32 -21.94 -12.11 -13.43
N PRO A 33 -21.40 -13.18 -12.83
CA PRO A 33 -22.17 -14.02 -11.91
C PRO A 33 -22.74 -13.20 -10.75
N ALA A 34 -23.97 -13.50 -10.34
CA ALA A 34 -24.65 -12.74 -9.28
C ALA A 34 -23.88 -12.66 -7.97
N HIS A 35 -23.20 -13.77 -7.59
CA HIS A 35 -22.41 -13.85 -6.36
C HIS A 35 -21.12 -13.01 -6.38
N GLU A 36 -20.64 -12.59 -7.54
CA GLU A 36 -19.45 -11.74 -7.64
C GLU A 36 -19.81 -10.25 -7.69
N ARG A 37 -20.97 -9.92 -8.27
CA ARG A 37 -21.37 -8.54 -8.57
C ARG A 37 -21.39 -7.64 -7.34
N GLY A 38 -21.83 -8.14 -6.19
CA GLY A 38 -21.92 -7.35 -4.96
C GLY A 38 -20.58 -6.84 -4.47
N LEU A 39 -19.64 -7.74 -4.23
CA LEU A 39 -18.31 -7.38 -3.72
C LEU A 39 -17.46 -6.66 -4.77
N LEU A 40 -17.51 -7.08 -6.06
CA LEU A 40 -16.90 -6.32 -7.14
C LEU A 40 -17.48 -4.90 -7.24
N GLY A 41 -18.79 -4.76 -6.99
CA GLY A 41 -19.44 -3.46 -6.91
C GLY A 41 -18.88 -2.58 -5.79
N LEU A 42 -18.71 -3.13 -4.60
CA LEU A 42 -18.10 -2.39 -3.48
C LEU A 42 -16.71 -1.88 -3.85
N GLY A 43 -15.84 -2.76 -4.39
CA GLY A 43 -14.49 -2.35 -4.77
C GLY A 43 -14.46 -1.33 -5.92
N LEU A 44 -15.34 -1.48 -6.92
CA LEU A 44 -15.45 -0.51 -8.01
C LEU A 44 -15.96 0.83 -7.51
N GLY A 45 -16.99 0.82 -6.66
CA GLY A 45 -17.53 2.05 -6.08
C GLY A 45 -16.53 2.76 -5.18
N LEU A 46 -15.81 2.04 -4.33
CA LEU A 46 -14.70 2.56 -3.53
C LEU A 46 -13.64 3.22 -4.43
N THR A 47 -13.25 2.53 -5.50
CA THR A 47 -12.22 3.02 -6.42
C THR A 47 -12.67 4.29 -7.15
N LEU A 48 -13.90 4.29 -7.67
CA LEU A 48 -14.45 5.46 -8.37
C LEU A 48 -14.63 6.63 -7.41
N ALA A 49 -15.17 6.39 -6.22
CA ALA A 49 -15.33 7.42 -5.20
C ALA A 49 -13.97 8.00 -4.76
N ALA A 50 -12.94 7.17 -4.60
CA ALA A 50 -11.60 7.66 -4.28
C ALA A 50 -11.04 8.58 -5.37
N LEU A 51 -11.14 8.22 -6.65
CA LEU A 51 -10.67 9.08 -7.74
C LEU A 51 -11.53 10.36 -7.90
N LEU A 52 -12.84 10.27 -7.72
CA LEU A 52 -13.70 11.45 -7.71
C LEU A 52 -13.38 12.36 -6.51
N ALA A 53 -13.12 11.81 -5.34
CA ALA A 53 -12.68 12.55 -4.16
C ALA A 53 -11.34 13.27 -4.43
N ASN A 54 -10.38 12.58 -5.05
CA ASN A 54 -9.11 13.16 -5.46
C ASN A 54 -9.28 14.35 -6.43
N LEU A 55 -10.28 14.28 -7.30
CA LEU A 55 -10.57 15.36 -8.23
C LEU A 55 -11.32 16.51 -7.55
N THR A 56 -12.41 16.20 -6.84
CA THR A 56 -13.33 17.24 -6.29
C THR A 56 -12.72 17.99 -5.11
N ALA A 57 -11.87 17.35 -4.31
CA ALA A 57 -11.22 17.99 -3.17
C ALA A 57 -10.18 19.05 -3.57
N ARG A 58 -9.82 19.13 -4.83
CA ARG A 58 -8.97 20.22 -5.35
C ARG A 58 -9.71 21.56 -5.46
N PHE A 59 -11.04 21.52 -5.47
CA PHE A 59 -11.88 22.69 -5.76
C PHE A 59 -12.91 22.96 -4.68
N LEU A 60 -13.21 21.98 -3.82
CA LEU A 60 -14.26 22.02 -2.82
C LEU A 60 -13.71 21.71 -1.43
N PRO A 61 -14.34 22.21 -0.36
CA PRO A 61 -14.01 21.80 1.00
C PRO A 61 -14.06 20.28 1.15
N THR A 62 -13.10 19.69 1.83
CA THR A 62 -12.84 18.25 1.85
C THR A 62 -14.05 17.40 2.23
N SER A 63 -14.81 17.79 3.28
CA SER A 63 -16.01 17.05 3.68
C SER A 63 -17.06 17.02 2.58
N LEU A 64 -17.29 18.17 1.92
CA LEU A 64 -18.22 18.27 0.81
C LEU A 64 -17.75 17.44 -0.39
N ALA A 65 -16.47 17.54 -0.72
CA ALA A 65 -15.85 16.81 -1.84
C ALA A 65 -15.99 15.29 -1.65
N PHE A 66 -15.75 14.79 -0.45
CA PHE A 66 -15.80 13.36 -0.15
C PHE A 66 -17.24 12.81 -0.19
N TRP A 67 -18.22 13.54 0.39
CA TRP A 67 -19.62 13.17 0.24
C TRP A 67 -20.10 13.24 -1.21
N LEU A 68 -19.73 14.30 -1.92
CA LEU A 68 -20.07 14.47 -3.32
C LEU A 68 -19.50 13.32 -4.18
N ALA A 69 -18.29 12.88 -3.92
CA ALA A 69 -17.68 11.75 -4.62
C ALA A 69 -18.47 10.46 -4.45
N GLY A 70 -18.93 10.16 -3.23
CA GLY A 70 -19.82 9.01 -2.96
C GLY A 70 -21.16 9.14 -3.67
N ILE A 71 -21.81 10.32 -3.60
CA ILE A 71 -23.08 10.61 -4.26
C ILE A 71 -22.94 10.53 -5.79
N LEU A 72 -21.89 11.10 -6.36
CA LEU A 72 -21.60 11.00 -7.81
C LEU A 72 -21.42 9.56 -8.24
N THR A 73 -20.74 8.74 -7.44
CA THR A 73 -20.58 7.31 -7.71
C THR A 73 -21.93 6.62 -7.81
N LEU A 74 -22.84 6.91 -6.90
CA LEU A 74 -24.21 6.38 -6.94
C LEU A 74 -25.00 6.92 -8.16
N LEU A 75 -24.93 8.22 -8.43
CA LEU A 75 -25.62 8.84 -9.57
C LEU A 75 -25.14 8.28 -10.91
N ILE A 76 -23.83 8.12 -11.10
CA ILE A 76 -23.24 7.46 -12.26
C ILE A 76 -23.83 6.05 -12.40
N GLY A 77 -23.87 5.30 -11.31
CA GLY A 77 -24.47 3.96 -11.27
C GLY A 77 -25.94 3.97 -11.71
N VAL A 78 -26.77 4.87 -11.19
CA VAL A 78 -28.18 5.00 -11.56
C VAL A 78 -28.36 5.36 -13.05
N VAL A 79 -27.58 6.32 -13.55
CA VAL A 79 -27.64 6.73 -14.95
C VAL A 79 -27.25 5.59 -15.88
N LEU A 80 -26.20 4.88 -15.56
CA LEU A 80 -25.72 3.76 -16.37
C LEU A 80 -26.65 2.54 -16.31
N ALA A 81 -27.36 2.32 -15.22
CA ALA A 81 -28.29 1.20 -15.04
C ALA A 81 -29.63 1.38 -15.77
N ARG A 82 -30.12 2.65 -15.96
CA ARG A 82 -31.45 2.98 -16.51
C ARG A 82 -31.89 2.22 -17.77
N PRO A 83 -31.05 1.95 -18.79
CA PRO A 83 -31.49 1.26 -20.00
C PRO A 83 -31.67 -0.26 -19.84
N HIS A 84 -31.27 -0.81 -18.71
CA HIS A 84 -31.37 -2.23 -18.42
C HIS A 84 -32.53 -2.43 -17.42
N LYS A 85 -33.47 -3.28 -17.77
CA LYS A 85 -34.43 -3.80 -16.78
C LYS A 85 -33.59 -4.40 -15.66
N LEU A 86 -33.42 -3.63 -14.56
CA LEU A 86 -32.78 -4.15 -13.36
C LEU A 86 -33.52 -5.43 -13.00
N PRO A 87 -32.88 -6.58 -12.94
CA PRO A 87 -33.54 -7.77 -12.42
C PRO A 87 -33.62 -7.62 -10.90
N ILE A 88 -34.47 -6.63 -10.45
CA ILE A 88 -34.76 -6.41 -9.04
C ILE A 88 -35.37 -7.67 -8.43
N THR A 89 -36.08 -8.45 -9.25
CA THR A 89 -36.62 -9.76 -8.88
C THR A 89 -35.55 -10.82 -8.58
N ASN A 90 -34.30 -10.65 -9.04
CA ASN A 90 -33.17 -11.55 -8.79
C ASN A 90 -32.10 -10.90 -7.89
N PHE A 91 -32.50 -9.99 -7.00
CA PHE A 91 -31.63 -9.43 -5.97
C PHE A 91 -31.32 -10.48 -4.88
N GLN A 92 -30.69 -11.56 -5.30
CA GLN A 92 -30.09 -12.52 -4.38
C GLN A 92 -28.77 -11.91 -3.89
N LEU A 93 -28.87 -11.04 -2.87
CA LEU A 93 -27.70 -10.79 -2.04
C LEU A 93 -27.34 -12.12 -1.37
N PRO A 94 -26.19 -12.70 -1.65
CA PRO A 94 -25.73 -13.83 -0.87
C PRO A 94 -25.36 -13.32 0.53
N ILE A 95 -26.36 -13.22 1.42
CA ILE A 95 -26.24 -12.68 2.78
C ILE A 95 -25.06 -13.33 3.50
N THR A 96 -24.91 -14.64 3.35
CA THR A 96 -23.77 -15.37 3.92
C THR A 96 -22.42 -14.89 3.42
N GLN A 97 -22.30 -14.50 2.14
CA GLN A 97 -21.07 -13.97 1.58
C GLN A 97 -20.77 -12.57 2.11
N TRP A 98 -21.79 -11.71 2.22
CA TRP A 98 -21.61 -10.38 2.80
C TRP A 98 -21.28 -10.44 4.28
N PHE A 99 -21.91 -11.36 5.02
CA PHE A 99 -21.58 -11.58 6.43
C PHE A 99 -20.14 -12.09 6.57
N ALA A 100 -19.73 -13.07 5.77
CA ALA A 100 -18.34 -13.57 5.77
C ALA A 100 -17.35 -12.48 5.39
N PHE A 101 -17.67 -11.62 4.42
CA PHE A 101 -16.85 -10.48 4.03
C PHE A 101 -16.74 -9.46 5.17
N ALA A 102 -17.85 -9.06 5.79
CA ALA A 102 -17.85 -8.09 6.88
C ALA A 102 -17.06 -8.61 8.09
N LEU A 103 -17.26 -9.88 8.46
CA LEU A 103 -16.51 -10.53 9.54
C LEU A 103 -15.01 -10.59 9.23
N LEU A 104 -14.64 -10.94 8.00
CA LEU A 104 -13.25 -10.98 7.57
C LEU A 104 -12.63 -9.58 7.55
N ALA A 105 -13.31 -8.59 6.98
CA ALA A 105 -12.83 -7.20 6.95
C ALA A 105 -12.63 -6.65 8.37
N PHE A 106 -13.57 -6.89 9.27
CA PHE A 106 -13.47 -6.50 10.67
C PHE A 106 -12.27 -7.18 11.36
N PHE A 107 -12.11 -8.49 11.19
CA PHE A 107 -11.00 -9.23 11.78
C PHE A 107 -9.65 -8.78 11.23
N LEU A 108 -9.56 -8.55 9.92
CA LEU A 108 -8.33 -8.04 9.28
C LEU A 108 -8.00 -6.60 9.72
N THR A 109 -9.02 -5.77 9.99
CA THR A 109 -8.84 -4.45 10.59
C THR A 109 -8.19 -4.57 11.99
N LEU A 110 -8.67 -5.50 12.81
CA LEU A 110 -8.10 -5.72 14.15
C LEU A 110 -6.66 -6.27 14.09
N ILE A 111 -6.37 -7.17 13.16
CA ILE A 111 -5.01 -7.72 12.99
C ILE A 111 -4.04 -6.65 12.52
N GLY A 112 -4.44 -5.77 11.61
CA GLY A 112 -3.62 -4.66 11.14
C GLY A 112 -3.03 -3.82 12.26
N ARG A 113 -3.76 -3.66 13.37
CA ARG A 113 -3.29 -2.97 14.58
C ARG A 113 -2.11 -3.65 15.27
N GLY A 114 -2.01 -4.96 15.17
CA GLY A 114 -1.00 -5.74 15.89
C GLY A 114 0.42 -5.57 15.37
N LEU A 115 0.59 -5.02 14.18
CA LEU A 115 1.89 -4.78 13.57
C LEU A 115 1.86 -3.48 12.76
N GLY A 116 1.92 -2.33 13.43
CA GLY A 116 2.27 -1.07 12.77
C GLY A 116 3.70 -1.20 12.22
N ILE A 117 3.91 -0.99 10.94
CA ILE A 117 5.20 -1.16 10.34
C ILE A 117 5.66 0.17 9.77
N PHE A 118 6.94 0.39 9.91
CA PHE A 118 7.83 1.41 9.40
C PHE A 118 7.25 2.65 8.77
N ASP A 119 6.52 2.49 7.67
CA ASP A 119 6.03 3.63 6.91
C ASP A 119 4.78 4.25 7.53
N ASP A 120 4.24 3.66 8.61
CA ASP A 120 3.02 4.17 9.24
C ASP A 120 3.24 5.55 9.85
N TYR A 121 4.40 5.83 10.38
CA TYR A 121 4.73 7.17 10.86
C TYR A 121 4.60 8.23 9.77
N GLN A 122 5.03 7.94 8.53
CA GLN A 122 4.88 8.82 7.38
C GLN A 122 3.46 8.77 6.81
N ASN A 123 2.89 7.59 6.73
CA ASN A 123 1.56 7.36 6.15
C ASN A 123 0.45 7.99 6.99
N LEU A 124 0.52 7.91 8.31
CA LEU A 124 -0.46 8.52 9.20
C LEU A 124 -0.41 10.04 9.19
N THR A 125 0.80 10.61 9.11
CA THR A 125 0.96 12.06 8.96
C THR A 125 0.37 12.55 7.64
N GLN A 126 0.66 11.87 6.55
CA GLN A 126 0.16 12.22 5.22
C GLN A 126 -1.36 12.07 5.13
N LEU A 127 -1.90 10.98 5.69
CA LEU A 127 -3.33 10.74 5.79
C LEU A 127 -4.04 11.86 6.57
N SER A 128 -3.48 12.30 7.68
CA SER A 128 -4.05 13.33 8.55
C SER A 128 -4.18 14.66 7.83
N SER A 129 -3.15 15.08 7.09
CA SER A 129 -3.18 16.31 6.28
C SER A 129 -4.15 16.19 5.10
N MET A 130 -4.18 15.06 4.40
CA MET A 130 -5.13 14.80 3.31
C MET A 130 -6.59 14.87 3.78
N ALA A 131 -6.90 14.38 4.97
CA ALA A 131 -8.25 14.45 5.53
C ALA A 131 -8.67 15.90 5.85
N LEU A 132 -7.74 16.83 5.97
CA LEU A 132 -7.99 18.27 6.12
C LEU A 132 -7.94 19.05 4.80
N GLY A 133 -7.59 18.42 3.68
CA GLY A 133 -7.73 19.02 2.35
C GLY A 133 -6.45 19.15 1.54
N ASP A 134 -5.35 18.61 2.00
CA ASP A 134 -4.11 18.57 1.22
C ASP A 134 -4.20 17.52 0.11
N ILE A 135 -4.88 17.86 -0.99
CA ILE A 135 -5.13 17.00 -2.15
C ILE A 135 -4.97 17.79 -3.46
N PRO A 136 -4.06 17.40 -4.39
CA PRO A 136 -3.08 16.30 -4.22
C PRO A 136 -2.08 16.61 -3.10
N PRO A 137 -1.61 15.56 -2.40
CA PRO A 137 -0.86 15.77 -1.17
C PRO A 137 0.51 16.41 -1.40
N HIS A 138 0.90 17.29 -0.48
CA HIS A 138 2.27 17.75 -0.35
C HIS A 138 3.02 16.92 0.69
N PHE A 139 4.34 16.92 0.62
CA PHE A 139 5.14 16.15 1.56
C PHE A 139 5.02 16.74 2.97
N VAL A 140 4.57 15.96 3.92
CA VAL A 140 4.29 16.47 5.28
C VAL A 140 5.50 17.11 5.94
N TYR A 141 6.71 16.59 5.67
CA TYR A 141 7.96 17.09 6.24
C TYR A 141 8.59 18.24 5.44
N ASP A 142 8.03 18.61 4.31
CA ASP A 142 8.35 19.81 3.55
C ASP A 142 7.18 20.15 2.61
N PRO A 143 6.24 21.02 3.03
CA PRO A 143 5.04 21.32 2.25
C PRO A 143 5.29 22.11 0.96
N ARG A 144 6.54 22.51 0.69
CA ARG A 144 6.93 23.13 -0.60
C ARG A 144 6.99 22.09 -1.73
N ILE A 145 6.98 20.81 -1.38
CA ILE A 145 7.20 19.69 -2.29
C ILE A 145 5.90 18.91 -2.48
N LEU A 146 5.48 18.73 -3.75
CA LEU A 146 4.38 17.84 -4.06
C LEU A 146 4.80 16.39 -3.74
N TRP A 147 3.99 15.68 -2.98
CA TRP A 147 4.27 14.28 -2.65
C TRP A 147 3.95 13.35 -3.82
N SER A 148 4.89 13.28 -4.75
CA SER A 148 4.82 12.46 -5.96
C SER A 148 5.02 10.97 -5.65
N TYR A 149 4.07 10.36 -4.89
CA TYR A 149 4.12 8.97 -4.45
C TYR A 149 2.74 8.31 -4.55
N HIS A 150 2.63 7.04 -4.21
CA HIS A 150 1.35 6.34 -4.24
C HIS A 150 0.53 6.62 -2.97
N TYR A 151 -0.67 7.16 -3.14
CA TYR A 151 -1.53 7.54 -2.02
C TYR A 151 -3.00 7.07 -2.15
N PHE A 152 -3.29 6.12 -3.02
CA PHE A 152 -4.65 5.60 -3.21
C PHE A 152 -5.26 5.10 -1.89
N LEU A 153 -4.53 4.26 -1.13
CA LEU A 153 -5.02 3.73 0.14
C LEU A 153 -5.21 4.85 1.19
N LEU A 154 -4.29 5.82 1.22
CA LEU A 154 -4.39 6.96 2.15
C LEU A 154 -5.62 7.81 1.83
N LEU A 155 -5.94 7.98 0.55
CA LEU A 155 -7.14 8.72 0.13
C LEU A 155 -8.44 8.02 0.55
N VAL A 156 -8.47 6.67 0.52
CA VAL A 156 -9.59 5.89 1.06
C VAL A 156 -9.69 6.10 2.58
N ALA A 157 -8.58 6.00 3.29
CA ALA A 157 -8.54 6.19 4.74
C ALA A 157 -8.88 7.64 5.15
N ALA A 158 -8.43 8.65 4.37
CA ALA A 158 -8.76 10.05 4.62
C ALA A 158 -10.28 10.33 4.59
N GLN A 159 -11.02 9.60 3.73
CA GLN A 159 -12.48 9.69 3.73
C GLN A 159 -13.08 9.15 5.04
N PHE A 160 -12.54 8.06 5.60
CA PHE A 160 -12.98 7.55 6.91
C PHE A 160 -12.64 8.53 8.03
N THR A 161 -11.43 9.10 8.02
CA THR A 161 -11.07 10.12 9.00
C THR A 161 -11.99 11.34 8.94
N ARG A 162 -12.23 11.85 7.74
CA ARG A 162 -12.98 13.10 7.58
C ARG A 162 -14.48 12.94 7.75
N LEU A 163 -15.07 11.83 7.28
CA LEU A 163 -16.52 11.65 7.25
C LEU A 163 -17.06 10.80 8.40
N ALA A 164 -16.29 9.82 8.86
CA ALA A 164 -16.66 8.91 9.93
C ALA A 164 -15.95 9.21 11.26
N GLU A 165 -15.18 10.30 11.32
CA GLU A 165 -14.46 10.77 12.51
C GLU A 165 -13.46 9.73 13.06
N ALA A 166 -13.06 8.77 12.22
CA ALA A 166 -12.07 7.78 12.59
C ALA A 166 -10.68 8.42 12.72
N PRO A 167 -9.98 8.28 13.85
CA PRO A 167 -8.63 8.79 13.93
C PRO A 167 -7.73 8.15 12.85
N PRO A 168 -6.68 8.85 12.37
CA PRO A 168 -5.86 8.41 11.23
C PRO A 168 -5.39 6.96 11.32
N TRP A 169 -4.96 6.50 12.48
CA TRP A 169 -4.53 5.11 12.71
C TRP A 169 -5.67 4.11 12.57
N ALA A 170 -6.87 4.41 13.07
CA ALA A 170 -8.03 3.54 12.92
C ALA A 170 -8.56 3.53 11.49
N ALA A 171 -8.56 4.68 10.82
CA ALA A 171 -8.95 4.82 9.43
C ALA A 171 -8.03 4.03 8.50
N MET A 172 -6.73 4.04 8.77
CA MET A 172 -5.73 3.28 8.02
C MET A 172 -5.94 1.77 8.17
N ASP A 173 -6.16 1.29 9.41
CA ASP A 173 -6.45 -0.13 9.67
C ASP A 173 -7.73 -0.58 8.99
N LEU A 174 -8.77 0.27 9.01
CA LEU A 174 -10.04 -0.02 8.35
C LEU A 174 -9.88 -0.10 6.82
N ALA A 175 -9.14 0.84 6.23
CA ALA A 175 -8.86 0.83 4.79
C ALA A 175 -8.05 -0.41 4.38
N ARG A 176 -7.05 -0.80 5.17
CA ARG A 176 -6.27 -2.04 5.00
C ARG A 176 -7.14 -3.29 5.10
N GLY A 177 -7.92 -3.40 6.18
CA GLY A 177 -8.80 -4.54 6.41
C GLY A 177 -9.81 -4.72 5.27
N LEU A 178 -10.42 -3.62 4.81
CA LEU A 178 -11.38 -3.60 3.72
C LEU A 178 -10.76 -4.04 2.40
N THR A 179 -9.64 -3.44 2.00
CA THR A 179 -8.96 -3.75 0.72
C THR A 179 -8.38 -5.16 0.72
N LEU A 180 -7.86 -5.64 1.86
CA LEU A 180 -7.35 -6.99 1.99
C LEU A 180 -8.47 -8.03 1.91
N ALA A 181 -9.60 -7.81 2.58
CA ALA A 181 -10.76 -8.69 2.46
C ALA A 181 -11.26 -8.78 1.00
N LEU A 182 -11.38 -7.64 0.30
CA LEU A 182 -11.74 -7.61 -1.13
C LEU A 182 -10.72 -8.38 -1.98
N THR A 183 -9.42 -8.21 -1.73
CA THR A 183 -8.35 -8.94 -2.43
C THR A 183 -8.52 -10.45 -2.31
N LEU A 184 -8.78 -10.95 -1.10
CA LEU A 184 -8.94 -12.38 -0.85
C LEU A 184 -10.19 -12.95 -1.57
N PHE A 185 -11.30 -12.22 -1.52
CA PHE A 185 -12.51 -12.62 -2.27
C PHE A 185 -12.29 -12.59 -3.79
N TYR A 186 -11.58 -11.59 -4.31
CA TYR A 186 -11.30 -11.48 -5.75
C TYR A 186 -10.33 -12.55 -6.22
N GLY A 187 -9.32 -12.90 -5.43
CA GLY A 187 -8.46 -14.03 -5.69
C GLY A 187 -9.23 -15.36 -5.72
N ALA A 188 -10.17 -15.52 -4.78
CA ALA A 188 -11.07 -16.67 -4.78
C ALA A 188 -11.99 -16.71 -6.02
N PHE A 189 -12.54 -15.56 -6.45
CA PHE A 189 -13.36 -15.48 -7.68
C PHE A 189 -12.54 -15.85 -8.91
N LEU A 190 -11.33 -15.31 -9.06
CA LEU A 190 -10.43 -15.62 -10.16
C LEU A 190 -10.14 -17.12 -10.19
N ALA A 191 -9.75 -17.71 -9.07
CA ALA A 191 -9.45 -19.13 -8.97
C ALA A 191 -10.67 -19.99 -9.29
N ARG A 192 -11.86 -19.62 -8.80
CA ARG A 192 -13.10 -20.32 -9.12
C ARG A 192 -13.45 -20.25 -10.60
N ARG A 193 -13.26 -19.10 -11.25
CA ARG A 193 -13.47 -18.95 -12.72
C ARG A 193 -12.52 -19.84 -13.53
N LEU A 194 -11.26 -19.97 -13.06
CA LEU A 194 -10.25 -20.75 -13.75
C LEU A 194 -10.43 -22.26 -13.55
N THR A 195 -10.86 -22.69 -12.36
CA THR A 195 -10.86 -24.11 -11.96
C THR A 195 -12.26 -24.74 -11.86
N GLY A 196 -13.31 -23.92 -11.71
CA GLY A 196 -14.66 -24.37 -11.36
C GLY A 196 -14.83 -24.85 -9.90
N SER A 197 -13.74 -24.90 -9.10
CA SER A 197 -13.70 -25.48 -7.77
C SER A 197 -13.81 -24.43 -6.66
N ARG A 198 -14.70 -24.67 -5.67
CA ARG A 198 -14.79 -23.86 -4.46
C ARG A 198 -13.60 -24.10 -3.53
N VAL A 199 -13.07 -25.31 -3.50
CA VAL A 199 -11.88 -25.66 -2.71
C VAL A 199 -10.66 -24.94 -3.24
N ALA A 200 -10.42 -24.97 -4.56
CA ALA A 200 -9.34 -24.22 -5.19
C ALA A 200 -9.47 -22.71 -4.94
N ALA A 201 -10.69 -22.18 -4.91
CA ALA A 201 -10.94 -20.78 -4.58
C ALA A 201 -10.52 -20.43 -3.14
N ALA A 202 -10.91 -21.26 -2.16
CA ALA A 202 -10.54 -21.09 -0.76
C ALA A 202 -9.02 -21.22 -0.56
N LEU A 203 -8.41 -22.23 -1.16
CA LEU A 203 -6.95 -22.43 -1.13
C LEU A 203 -6.20 -21.25 -1.77
N SER A 204 -6.73 -20.68 -2.87
CA SER A 204 -6.14 -19.47 -3.48
C SER A 204 -6.18 -18.26 -2.56
N ALA A 205 -7.27 -18.02 -1.87
CA ALA A 205 -7.37 -16.93 -0.90
C ALA A 205 -6.36 -17.11 0.24
N GLY A 206 -6.29 -18.33 0.82
CA GLY A 206 -5.28 -18.64 1.84
C GLY A 206 -3.85 -18.52 1.33
N PHE A 207 -3.58 -18.97 0.12
CA PHE A 207 -2.27 -18.84 -0.51
C PHE A 207 -1.87 -17.37 -0.72
N LEU A 208 -2.78 -16.54 -1.24
CA LEU A 208 -2.55 -15.10 -1.36
C LEU A 208 -2.25 -14.45 -0.01
N PHE A 209 -2.95 -14.85 1.03
CA PHE A 209 -2.81 -14.25 2.35
C PHE A 209 -1.52 -14.65 3.05
N PHE A 210 -1.17 -15.93 3.04
CA PHE A 210 -0.07 -16.47 3.85
C PHE A 210 1.25 -16.64 3.11
N VAL A 211 1.25 -16.77 1.78
CA VAL A 211 2.47 -17.08 1.06
C VAL A 211 3.37 -15.87 0.91
N GLY A 212 4.64 -16.11 1.19
CA GLY A 212 5.76 -15.20 1.00
C GLY A 212 7.04 -15.95 0.70
N GLY A 213 8.18 -15.28 0.82
CA GLY A 213 9.48 -15.91 0.77
C GLY A 213 9.64 -16.99 1.84
N ALA A 214 10.64 -17.82 1.68
CA ALA A 214 10.87 -18.99 2.53
C ALA A 214 12.24 -18.93 3.22
N ARG A 215 12.59 -17.78 3.81
CA ARG A 215 13.88 -17.58 4.53
C ARG A 215 14.15 -18.61 5.61
N TRP A 216 13.10 -19.17 6.20
CA TRP A 216 13.21 -20.21 7.20
C TRP A 216 13.99 -21.44 6.70
N ILE A 217 14.04 -21.68 5.38
CA ILE A 217 14.85 -22.75 4.77
C ILE A 217 16.34 -22.52 5.06
N LEU A 218 16.80 -21.27 5.10
CA LEU A 218 18.19 -20.94 5.39
C LEU A 218 18.62 -21.34 6.81
N LEU A 219 17.67 -21.40 7.74
CA LEU A 219 17.94 -21.84 9.12
C LEU A 219 18.25 -23.35 9.21
N LEU A 220 17.92 -24.13 8.18
CA LEU A 220 18.23 -25.55 8.09
C LEU A 220 19.64 -25.80 7.56
N LEU A 221 20.32 -24.75 7.04
CA LEU A 221 21.67 -24.88 6.50
C LEU A 221 22.71 -24.93 7.64
N PRO A 222 23.79 -25.73 7.47
CA PRO A 222 24.91 -25.71 8.40
C PRO A 222 25.53 -24.31 8.55
N ALA A 223 25.93 -23.93 9.75
CA ALA A 223 26.52 -22.62 10.02
C ALA A 223 27.77 -22.34 9.14
N SER A 224 28.58 -23.36 8.85
CA SER A 224 29.72 -23.21 7.95
C SER A 224 29.32 -22.80 6.52
N LEU A 225 28.19 -23.29 6.02
CA LEU A 225 27.67 -22.91 4.71
C LEU A 225 27.07 -21.50 4.74
N LEU A 226 26.33 -21.15 5.78
CA LEU A 226 25.80 -19.78 5.97
C LEU A 226 26.92 -18.76 6.02
N ASN A 227 28.02 -19.05 6.74
CA ASN A 227 29.19 -18.18 6.82
C ASN A 227 29.90 -18.01 5.45
N ARG A 228 30.01 -19.07 4.65
CA ARG A 228 30.55 -18.98 3.28
C ARG A 228 29.69 -18.14 2.37
N ILE A 229 28.36 -18.31 2.44
CA ILE A 229 27.42 -17.47 1.69
C ILE A 229 27.56 -16.02 2.13
N SER A 230 27.55 -15.78 3.43
CA SER A 230 27.66 -14.44 4.03
C SER A 230 28.90 -13.67 3.57
N ALA A 231 30.05 -14.36 3.50
CA ALA A 231 31.32 -13.75 3.06
C ALA A 231 31.29 -13.26 1.60
N SER A 232 30.35 -13.73 0.80
CA SER A 232 30.21 -13.37 -0.62
C SER A 232 29.05 -12.42 -0.93
N VAL A 233 28.18 -12.12 0.06
CA VAL A 233 27.02 -11.24 -0.10
C VAL A 233 27.35 -9.85 0.40
N ALA A 234 27.14 -8.83 -0.44
CA ALA A 234 27.12 -7.44 0.03
C ALA A 234 25.79 -7.19 0.78
N LEU A 235 25.83 -7.30 2.11
CA LEU A 235 24.67 -7.12 2.97
C LEU A 235 24.18 -5.68 2.93
N ILE A 236 22.89 -5.52 2.71
CA ILE A 236 22.19 -4.23 2.82
C ILE A 236 21.27 -4.33 4.02
N GLY A 237 21.68 -3.74 5.13
CA GLY A 237 20.81 -3.67 6.27
C GLY A 237 19.68 -2.71 6.08
N SER A 238 18.46 -3.15 6.30
CA SER A 238 17.36 -2.24 6.55
C SER A 238 16.67 -2.68 7.83
N GLY A 239 16.71 -1.83 8.85
CA GLY A 239 15.97 -2.01 10.09
C GLY A 239 16.52 -3.02 11.11
N ALA A 240 17.51 -3.85 10.77
CA ALA A 240 18.26 -4.67 11.71
C ALA A 240 19.67 -4.08 11.90
N ASP A 241 20.31 -4.36 13.02
CA ASP A 241 21.76 -4.19 13.17
C ASP A 241 22.48 -5.16 12.21
N SER A 242 22.45 -4.81 10.98
CA SER A 242 22.69 -5.63 9.82
C SER A 242 24.07 -5.34 9.31
N GLY A 243 25.02 -5.70 9.88
CA GLY A 243 26.31 -5.34 9.29
C GLY A 243 27.27 -6.51 9.18
N SER A 244 27.04 -7.56 9.93
CA SER A 244 28.11 -8.45 10.22
C SER A 244 28.02 -9.81 9.50
N SER A 245 26.84 -10.35 9.27
CA SER A 245 26.70 -11.65 8.61
C SER A 245 25.27 -11.98 8.20
N LEU A 246 25.08 -12.89 7.25
CA LEU A 246 23.77 -13.42 6.88
C LEU A 246 23.08 -14.07 8.10
N GLN A 247 23.83 -14.70 8.99
CA GLN A 247 23.32 -15.26 10.23
C GLN A 247 22.76 -14.16 11.12
N ALA A 248 23.46 -13.05 11.30
CA ALA A 248 22.95 -11.90 12.04
C ALA A 248 21.67 -11.34 11.44
N VAL A 249 21.60 -11.18 10.11
CA VAL A 249 20.39 -10.73 9.41
C VAL A 249 19.21 -11.67 9.63
N LEU A 250 19.45 -12.99 9.74
CA LEU A 250 18.38 -13.98 9.96
C LEU A 250 17.92 -14.04 11.41
N TYR A 251 18.80 -13.81 12.39
CA TYR A 251 18.54 -13.99 13.81
C TYR A 251 18.36 -12.68 14.57
N ASN A 252 18.83 -11.54 14.04
CA ASN A 252 18.67 -10.28 14.73
C ASN A 252 17.19 -9.91 14.85
N HIS A 253 16.84 -9.49 16.05
CA HIS A 253 15.52 -8.95 16.32
C HIS A 253 15.39 -7.61 15.59
N TRP A 254 14.39 -7.47 14.80
CA TRP A 254 13.99 -6.15 14.39
C TRP A 254 13.37 -5.45 15.60
N LYS A 255 13.91 -4.34 16.01
CA LYS A 255 13.30 -3.44 16.96
C LYS A 255 12.11 -2.75 16.30
N ILE A 256 11.07 -3.51 16.03
CA ILE A 256 9.76 -2.91 15.81
C ILE A 256 9.35 -2.44 17.19
N GLN A 257 9.22 -1.17 17.30
CA GLN A 257 8.78 -0.52 18.50
C GLN A 257 7.44 -1.13 18.94
N GLY A 258 7.29 -1.57 20.19
CA GLY A 258 6.09 -1.98 20.93
C GLY A 258 6.00 -3.42 21.33
N LEU A 259 6.35 -4.38 20.54
CA LEU A 259 6.26 -5.81 20.86
C LEU A 259 7.53 -6.54 20.41
N GLY A 260 8.62 -6.22 21.05
CA GLY A 260 9.86 -6.95 20.81
C GLY A 260 10.12 -8.02 21.86
N PRO A 261 11.02 -8.94 21.60
CA PRO A 261 11.79 -9.13 20.36
C PRO A 261 10.99 -9.94 19.35
N PHE A 262 10.75 -9.38 18.18
CA PHE A 262 10.06 -10.08 17.11
C PHE A 262 11.09 -10.83 16.27
N PRO A 263 10.95 -12.13 15.99
CA PRO A 263 11.85 -12.88 15.11
C PRO A 263 11.60 -12.47 13.67
N PHE A 264 11.82 -11.20 13.42
CA PHE A 264 11.69 -10.60 12.12
C PHE A 264 12.73 -11.21 11.25
N PRO A 265 13.47 -11.02 10.50
CA PRO A 265 13.41 -11.34 9.09
C PRO A 265 12.86 -12.75 8.76
N PHE A 266 12.86 -13.65 9.72
CA PHE A 266 12.36 -15.02 9.56
C PHE A 266 10.85 -15.08 9.20
N LEU A 267 10.01 -14.40 9.98
CA LEU A 267 8.55 -14.43 9.79
C LEU A 267 8.06 -13.44 8.73
N TYR A 268 8.87 -12.48 8.35
CA TYR A 268 8.54 -11.56 7.25
C TYR A 268 8.36 -12.28 5.92
N GLY A 269 8.94 -13.45 5.77
CA GLY A 269 8.96 -14.19 4.53
C GLY A 269 10.21 -13.89 3.72
N SER A 270 10.31 -12.71 3.15
CA SER A 270 11.52 -12.21 2.49
C SER A 270 11.43 -10.72 2.17
N GLY A 271 12.57 -10.11 1.80
CA GLY A 271 12.59 -8.74 1.30
C GLY A 271 12.05 -8.59 -0.13
N LEU A 272 11.95 -9.69 -0.87
CA LEU A 272 11.36 -9.70 -2.22
C LEU A 272 9.87 -10.02 -2.20
N ASP A 273 9.45 -10.92 -1.33
CA ASP A 273 8.10 -11.46 -1.34
C ASP A 273 7.51 -11.58 0.08
N PRO A 274 7.18 -10.45 0.72
CA PRO A 274 6.49 -10.49 2.01
C PRO A 274 5.09 -11.08 1.85
N SER A 275 4.61 -11.76 2.91
CA SER A 275 3.22 -12.23 2.95
C SER A 275 2.24 -11.08 3.13
N LEU A 276 1.00 -11.23 2.63
CA LEU A 276 -0.05 -10.23 2.83
C LEU A 276 -0.58 -10.19 4.27
N THR A 277 -0.13 -11.10 5.14
CA THR A 277 -0.43 -11.03 6.58
C THR A 277 0.26 -9.85 7.27
N MET A 278 1.25 -9.25 6.65
CA MET A 278 1.95 -8.11 7.25
C MET A 278 1.05 -6.89 7.35
N ALA A 279 1.26 -6.10 8.39
CA ALA A 279 0.44 -4.94 8.69
C ALA A 279 0.43 -3.89 7.56
N HIS A 280 1.58 -3.61 6.92
CA HIS A 280 1.64 -2.69 5.78
C HIS A 280 1.22 -3.33 4.45
N ALA A 281 0.82 -4.60 4.46
CA ALA A 281 0.29 -5.27 3.28
C ALA A 281 -0.95 -4.58 2.70
N GLY A 282 -1.58 -3.67 3.43
CA GLY A 282 -2.68 -2.85 2.94
C GLY A 282 -2.36 -2.13 1.63
N TYR A 283 -1.14 -1.63 1.45
CA TYR A 283 -0.71 -1.08 0.16
C TYR A 283 -0.68 -2.15 -0.91
N GLY A 284 -0.05 -3.28 -0.64
CA GLY A 284 -0.04 -4.44 -1.54
C GLY A 284 -1.45 -4.94 -1.81
N ALA A 285 -2.30 -5.04 -0.78
CA ALA A 285 -3.67 -5.51 -0.93
C ALA A 285 -4.52 -4.58 -1.81
N SER A 286 -4.40 -3.26 -1.68
CA SER A 286 -5.13 -2.32 -2.55
C SER A 286 -4.70 -2.45 -4.02
N MET A 287 -3.41 -2.61 -4.27
CA MET A 287 -2.86 -2.91 -5.59
C MET A 287 -3.38 -4.25 -6.14
N PHE A 288 -3.34 -5.33 -5.34
CA PHE A 288 -3.86 -6.64 -5.72
C PHE A 288 -5.36 -6.61 -5.99
N MET A 289 -6.11 -5.88 -5.16
CA MET A 289 -7.54 -5.65 -5.37
C MET A 289 -7.80 -5.05 -6.75
N LEU A 290 -7.08 -3.99 -7.12
CA LEU A 290 -7.26 -3.30 -8.40
C LEU A 290 -6.88 -4.20 -9.58
N VAL A 291 -5.75 -4.89 -9.52
CA VAL A 291 -5.33 -5.82 -10.58
C VAL A 291 -6.34 -6.94 -10.76
N LEU A 292 -6.74 -7.59 -9.68
CA LEU A 292 -7.74 -8.67 -9.73
C LEU A 292 -9.07 -8.16 -10.28
N MET A 293 -9.47 -6.92 -9.94
CA MET A 293 -10.69 -6.31 -10.47
C MET A 293 -10.57 -6.04 -11.97
N VAL A 294 -9.44 -5.54 -12.46
CA VAL A 294 -9.16 -5.41 -13.91
C VAL A 294 -9.29 -6.76 -14.60
N MET A 295 -8.67 -7.82 -14.07
CA MET A 295 -8.74 -9.18 -14.64
C MET A 295 -10.17 -9.75 -14.62
N LEU A 296 -10.92 -9.51 -13.55
CA LEU A 296 -12.29 -10.03 -13.40
C LEU A 296 -13.31 -9.28 -14.25
N LEU A 297 -13.07 -8.00 -14.58
CA LEU A 297 -13.95 -7.17 -15.38
C LEU A 297 -13.57 -7.14 -16.86
N ALA A 298 -12.30 -7.38 -17.22
CA ALA A 298 -11.86 -7.41 -18.61
C ALA A 298 -12.66 -8.41 -19.45
N GLY A 299 -13.20 -7.94 -20.58
CA GLY A 299 -14.01 -8.78 -21.48
C GLY A 299 -15.40 -9.19 -20.98
N LYS A 300 -15.86 -8.63 -19.83
CA LYS A 300 -17.18 -8.93 -19.25
C LYS A 300 -18.23 -7.85 -19.53
N GLY A 301 -17.84 -6.68 -20.00
CA GLY A 301 -18.72 -5.61 -20.45
C GLY A 301 -18.56 -5.36 -21.94
N LYS A 302 -19.38 -4.48 -22.49
CA LYS A 302 -19.35 -4.10 -23.92
C LYS A 302 -19.32 -2.57 -24.07
N GLY A 303 -18.71 -2.14 -25.16
CA GLY A 303 -18.71 -0.74 -25.56
C GLY A 303 -17.85 0.18 -24.69
N TRP A 304 -18.11 1.47 -24.81
CA TRP A 304 -17.30 2.53 -24.20
C TRP A 304 -17.36 2.54 -22.67
N ILE A 305 -18.47 2.09 -22.06
CA ILE A 305 -18.62 2.05 -20.59
C ILE A 305 -17.60 1.10 -19.98
N GLN A 306 -17.41 -0.08 -20.57
CA GLN A 306 -16.36 -1.00 -20.12
C GLN A 306 -14.98 -0.35 -20.20
N GLN A 307 -14.71 0.34 -21.32
CA GLN A 307 -13.42 1.01 -21.52
C GLN A 307 -13.19 2.12 -20.50
N ALA A 308 -14.20 2.92 -20.20
CA ALA A 308 -14.13 3.97 -19.19
C ALA A 308 -13.87 3.40 -17.78
N ILE A 309 -14.56 2.33 -17.41
CA ILE A 309 -14.36 1.67 -16.12
C ILE A 309 -12.96 1.06 -16.02
N LEU A 310 -12.48 0.40 -17.06
CA LEU A 310 -11.12 -0.12 -17.09
C LEU A 310 -10.08 1.00 -17.03
N ALA A 311 -10.31 2.13 -17.71
CA ALA A 311 -9.43 3.31 -17.63
C ALA A 311 -9.34 3.85 -16.19
N VAL A 312 -10.48 3.96 -15.50
CA VAL A 312 -10.55 4.37 -14.09
C VAL A 312 -9.78 3.39 -13.18
N LEU A 313 -9.92 2.08 -13.39
CA LEU A 313 -9.20 1.08 -12.60
C LEU A 313 -7.70 1.11 -12.86
N LEU A 314 -7.28 1.31 -14.11
CA LEU A 314 -5.86 1.46 -14.47
C LEU A 314 -5.28 2.73 -13.87
N ALA A 315 -6.01 3.85 -13.92
CA ALA A 315 -5.59 5.09 -13.27
C ALA A 315 -5.46 4.93 -11.75
N ALA A 316 -6.43 4.28 -11.10
CA ALA A 316 -6.33 3.96 -9.67
C ALA A 316 -5.13 3.06 -9.35
N LEU A 317 -4.82 2.10 -10.24
CA LEU A 317 -3.63 1.26 -10.09
C LEU A 317 -2.33 2.09 -10.15
N ALA A 318 -2.25 3.08 -11.04
CA ALA A 318 -1.11 4.01 -11.08
C ALA A 318 -0.94 4.79 -9.79
N LEU A 319 -2.05 5.15 -9.13
CA LEU A 319 -2.06 5.86 -7.85
C LEU A 319 -1.82 4.94 -6.65
N ALA A 320 -2.06 3.63 -6.80
CA ALA A 320 -1.82 2.63 -5.77
C ALA A 320 -0.42 2.03 -5.84
N ASN A 321 0.14 1.86 -7.05
CA ASN A 321 1.48 1.35 -7.28
C ASN A 321 1.94 1.61 -8.72
N GLU A 322 2.82 2.55 -8.87
CA GLU A 322 3.36 3.00 -10.16
C GLU A 322 4.15 1.91 -10.90
N VAL A 323 4.91 1.09 -10.17
CA VAL A 323 5.71 0.00 -10.75
C VAL A 323 4.81 -1.03 -11.40
N THR A 324 3.76 -1.46 -10.69
CA THR A 324 2.80 -2.45 -11.19
C THR A 324 2.05 -1.91 -12.42
N PHE A 325 1.66 -0.64 -12.39
CA PHE A 325 1.05 0.02 -13.54
C PHE A 325 1.99 0.03 -14.75
N ALA A 326 3.24 0.49 -14.58
CA ALA A 326 4.23 0.53 -15.65
C ALA A 326 4.53 -0.87 -16.21
N PHE A 327 4.66 -1.87 -15.35
CA PHE A 327 4.92 -3.25 -15.78
C PHE A 327 3.72 -3.89 -16.47
N LEU A 328 2.49 -3.54 -16.11
CA LEU A 328 1.30 -3.97 -16.84
C LEU A 328 1.30 -3.41 -18.28
N TYR A 329 1.67 -2.14 -18.45
CA TYR A 329 1.77 -1.53 -19.78
C TYR A 329 2.92 -2.14 -20.59
N ALA A 330 4.08 -2.35 -19.97
CA ALA A 330 5.18 -3.07 -20.61
C ALA A 330 4.78 -4.52 -20.95
N GLY A 331 4.06 -5.20 -20.08
CA GLY A 331 3.51 -6.52 -20.32
C GLY A 331 2.57 -6.59 -21.53
N LEU A 332 1.78 -5.52 -21.75
CA LEU A 332 0.95 -5.41 -22.94
C LEU A 332 1.82 -5.30 -24.20
N ILE A 333 2.90 -4.51 -24.15
CA ILE A 333 3.86 -4.42 -25.27
C ILE A 333 4.46 -5.79 -25.56
N PHE A 334 4.91 -6.53 -24.53
CA PHE A 334 5.43 -7.89 -24.72
C PHE A 334 4.39 -8.85 -25.27
N ALA A 335 3.12 -8.77 -24.82
CA ALA A 335 2.03 -9.58 -25.37
C ALA A 335 1.82 -9.31 -26.88
N VAL A 336 1.88 -8.04 -27.27
CA VAL A 336 1.80 -7.63 -28.69
C VAL A 336 3.00 -8.12 -29.48
N LEU A 337 4.22 -8.00 -28.94
CA LEU A 337 5.42 -8.52 -29.59
C LEU A 337 5.35 -10.02 -29.82
N VAL A 338 4.91 -10.78 -28.83
CA VAL A 338 4.67 -12.23 -28.95
C VAL A 338 3.64 -12.55 -30.04
N TRP A 339 2.58 -11.75 -30.13
CA TRP A 339 1.58 -11.89 -31.21
C TRP A 339 2.22 -11.65 -32.58
N VAL A 340 2.94 -10.54 -32.78
CA VAL A 340 3.59 -10.16 -34.03
C VAL A 340 4.58 -11.22 -34.49
N ILE A 341 5.45 -11.67 -33.59
CA ILE A 341 6.45 -12.72 -33.88
C ILE A 341 5.76 -14.01 -34.34
N ARG A 342 4.71 -14.41 -33.60
CA ARG A 342 3.99 -15.64 -33.89
C ARG A 342 3.27 -15.63 -35.23
N HIS A 343 2.56 -14.53 -35.54
CA HIS A 343 1.74 -14.44 -36.74
C HIS A 343 2.51 -13.85 -37.93
N ARG A 344 3.77 -13.43 -37.69
CA ARG A 344 4.64 -12.80 -38.72
C ARG A 344 3.94 -11.64 -39.45
N THR A 345 3.14 -10.86 -38.71
CA THR A 345 2.36 -9.74 -39.26
C THR A 345 2.29 -8.60 -38.25
N PHE A 346 2.35 -7.37 -38.75
CA PHE A 346 2.08 -6.16 -37.96
C PHE A 346 0.59 -5.80 -37.89
N LYS A 347 -0.27 -6.57 -38.59
CA LYS A 347 -1.73 -6.35 -38.48
C LYS A 347 -2.20 -6.86 -37.13
N LEU A 348 -2.46 -5.93 -36.22
CA LEU A 348 -2.95 -6.22 -34.90
C LEU A 348 -4.44 -6.58 -34.93
N PRO A 349 -4.91 -7.51 -34.10
CA PRO A 349 -6.32 -7.94 -34.10
C PRO A 349 -7.23 -6.84 -33.55
N ALA A 350 -8.47 -6.82 -34.02
CA ALA A 350 -9.48 -5.85 -33.61
C ALA A 350 -9.77 -5.89 -32.09
N SER A 351 -9.65 -7.07 -31.48
CA SER A 351 -9.81 -7.27 -30.04
C SER A 351 -8.79 -6.46 -29.20
N LEU A 352 -7.55 -6.29 -29.71
CA LEU A 352 -6.55 -5.45 -29.04
C LEU A 352 -6.95 -3.98 -29.09
N TRP A 353 -7.38 -3.50 -30.27
CA TRP A 353 -7.82 -2.13 -30.45
C TRP A 353 -9.06 -1.80 -29.61
N ALA A 354 -9.88 -2.81 -29.29
CA ALA A 354 -11.01 -2.64 -28.39
C ALA A 354 -10.61 -2.21 -26.97
N PHE A 355 -9.37 -2.48 -26.53
CA PHE A 355 -8.85 -2.05 -25.23
C PHE A 355 -8.04 -0.75 -25.26
N ALA A 356 -7.69 -0.25 -26.46
CA ALA A 356 -6.89 0.96 -26.58
C ALA A 356 -7.49 2.17 -25.83
N PRO A 357 -8.82 2.44 -25.86
CA PRO A 357 -9.39 3.56 -25.11
C PRO A 357 -9.19 3.44 -23.61
N ALA A 358 -9.26 2.21 -23.04
CA ALA A 358 -9.02 1.98 -21.63
C ALA A 358 -7.57 2.25 -21.25
N VAL A 359 -6.63 1.74 -22.04
CA VAL A 359 -5.18 1.89 -21.80
C VAL A 359 -4.79 3.36 -21.95
N ILE A 360 -5.17 4.01 -23.05
CA ILE A 360 -4.86 5.43 -23.29
C ILE A 360 -5.52 6.30 -22.21
N GLY A 361 -6.82 6.10 -21.94
CA GLY A 361 -7.57 6.86 -20.93
C GLY A 361 -6.98 6.70 -19.53
N GLY A 362 -6.62 5.47 -19.14
CA GLY A 362 -5.96 5.19 -17.86
C GLY A 362 -4.61 5.89 -17.74
N GLY A 363 -3.82 5.91 -18.84
CA GLY A 363 -2.55 6.62 -18.89
C GLY A 363 -2.72 8.14 -18.76
N ILE A 364 -3.68 8.73 -19.47
CA ILE A 364 -3.95 10.17 -19.39
C ILE A 364 -4.38 10.57 -17.98
N ILE A 365 -5.31 9.81 -17.37
CA ILE A 365 -5.74 10.09 -15.99
C ILE A 365 -4.55 9.96 -15.04
N ALA A 366 -3.71 8.93 -15.17
CA ALA A 366 -2.52 8.74 -14.34
C ALA A 366 -1.54 9.92 -14.40
N LEU A 367 -1.40 10.57 -15.55
CA LEU A 367 -0.56 11.76 -15.72
C LEU A 367 -1.13 13.02 -15.07
N LEU A 368 -2.44 13.09 -14.82
CA LEU A 368 -3.12 14.32 -14.36
C LEU A 368 -3.63 14.24 -12.92
N GLN A 369 -3.76 13.03 -12.36
CA GLN A 369 -4.44 12.83 -11.08
C GLN A 369 -3.60 13.10 -9.83
N GLY A 370 -2.29 13.28 -9.93
CA GLY A 370 -1.31 13.28 -8.85
C GLY A 370 -0.48 11.99 -8.82
N GLY A 371 0.40 11.86 -7.84
CA GLY A 371 1.31 10.72 -7.71
C GLY A 371 2.52 10.78 -8.64
N VAL A 372 3.23 9.66 -8.77
CA VAL A 372 4.54 9.58 -9.45
C VAL A 372 4.48 10.03 -10.90
N PHE A 373 3.47 9.60 -11.68
CA PHE A 373 3.40 9.94 -13.11
C PHE A 373 3.11 11.42 -13.35
N THR A 374 2.30 12.06 -12.50
CA THR A 374 2.09 13.50 -12.54
C THR A 374 3.38 14.25 -12.19
N GLY A 375 4.10 13.80 -11.15
CA GLY A 375 5.39 14.37 -10.78
C GLY A 375 6.42 14.28 -11.91
N LEU A 376 6.51 13.13 -12.59
CA LEU A 376 7.38 12.96 -13.77
C LEU A 376 6.99 13.91 -14.91
N LEU A 377 5.69 14.06 -15.19
CA LEU A 377 5.20 14.98 -16.21
C LEU A 377 5.57 16.43 -15.88
N LEU A 378 5.33 16.86 -14.65
CA LEU A 378 5.68 18.21 -14.19
C LEU A 378 7.18 18.46 -14.26
N GLY A 379 8.00 17.46 -13.90
CA GLY A 379 9.46 17.53 -14.02
C GLY A 379 9.94 17.75 -15.47
N ILE A 380 9.31 17.08 -16.45
CA ILE A 380 9.64 17.27 -17.88
C ILE A 380 9.35 18.71 -18.34
N PHE A 381 8.29 19.34 -17.84
CA PHE A 381 7.92 20.70 -18.19
C PHE A 381 8.60 21.77 -17.33
N GLY A 382 9.52 21.41 -16.43
CA GLY A 382 10.22 22.36 -15.56
C GLY A 382 9.31 23.07 -14.55
N GLN A 383 8.08 22.56 -14.35
CA GLN A 383 7.07 23.17 -13.47
C GLN A 383 7.15 22.67 -12.02
N VAL A 384 8.12 21.83 -11.72
CA VAL A 384 8.36 21.41 -10.32
C VAL A 384 8.94 22.62 -9.61
N GLY A 385 8.15 23.19 -8.73
CA GLY A 385 8.38 24.51 -8.14
C GLY A 385 9.80 24.75 -7.67
N GLY A 386 10.39 25.67 -8.29
CA GLY A 386 11.43 26.63 -7.97
C GLY A 386 12.51 26.34 -6.95
N SER A 387 12.78 25.12 -6.54
CA SER A 387 13.91 24.82 -5.68
C SER A 387 14.65 23.58 -6.14
N GLU A 388 15.97 23.63 -6.06
CA GLU A 388 16.88 22.49 -6.24
C GLU A 388 16.48 21.24 -5.40
N THR A 389 15.53 21.40 -4.49
CA THR A 389 15.03 20.43 -3.54
C THR A 389 13.94 19.49 -4.11
N SER A 390 13.14 19.94 -5.07
CA SER A 390 12.04 19.10 -5.62
C SER A 390 12.50 18.05 -6.63
N GLU A 391 13.62 18.28 -7.31
CA GLU A 391 14.24 17.27 -8.19
C GLU A 391 14.78 16.08 -7.42
N ALA A 392 14.94 16.21 -6.11
CA ALA A 392 15.72 15.31 -5.29
C ALA A 392 14.88 14.21 -4.60
N LEU A 393 13.55 14.37 -4.43
CA LEU A 393 12.77 13.40 -3.64
C LEU A 393 12.79 12.00 -4.23
N TYR A 394 12.68 11.85 -5.55
CA TYR A 394 12.72 10.55 -6.22
C TYR A 394 13.40 10.61 -7.59
N LYS A 395 14.72 10.77 -7.58
CA LYS A 395 15.51 10.60 -8.81
C LYS A 395 15.61 9.12 -9.15
N VAL A 396 14.94 8.70 -10.21
CA VAL A 396 15.00 7.34 -10.73
C VAL A 396 16.08 7.27 -11.79
N SER A 397 17.14 6.52 -11.54
CA SER A 397 18.18 6.25 -12.53
C SER A 397 18.70 4.81 -12.40
N PHE A 398 19.12 4.24 -13.52
CA PHE A 398 19.58 2.86 -13.60
C PHE A 398 20.87 2.76 -14.40
N ALA A 399 21.74 1.83 -14.00
CA ALA A 399 22.87 1.35 -14.76
C ALA A 399 22.70 -0.13 -15.11
N LEU A 400 23.40 -0.60 -16.14
CA LEU A 400 23.44 -2.03 -16.45
C LEU A 400 24.46 -2.71 -15.54
N ARG A 401 24.10 -3.90 -15.05
CA ARG A 401 25.00 -4.75 -14.27
C ARG A 401 24.88 -6.23 -14.67
N LEU A 402 25.78 -7.05 -14.15
CA LEU A 402 25.68 -8.50 -14.24
C LEU A 402 24.41 -8.99 -13.49
N PRO A 403 23.84 -10.13 -13.90
CA PRO A 403 22.54 -10.57 -13.39
C PRO A 403 22.59 -10.79 -11.87
N THR A 404 21.79 -10.00 -11.17
CA THR A 404 21.82 -9.90 -9.72
C THR A 404 20.41 -9.67 -9.18
N VAL A 405 20.05 -10.39 -8.14
CA VAL A 405 18.80 -10.18 -7.38
C VAL A 405 19.12 -9.33 -6.16
N LEU A 406 18.38 -8.26 -5.97
CA LEU A 406 18.48 -7.43 -4.79
C LEU A 406 17.37 -7.79 -3.81
N SER A 407 17.73 -8.25 -2.60
CA SER A 407 16.82 -8.41 -1.48
C SER A 407 16.95 -7.22 -0.53
N ALA A 408 15.83 -6.62 -0.13
CA ALA A 408 15.82 -5.45 0.73
C ALA A 408 16.53 -5.65 2.08
N HIS A 409 16.53 -6.87 2.62
CA HIS A 409 17.11 -7.17 3.93
C HIS A 409 18.44 -7.92 3.87
N VAL A 410 18.63 -8.75 2.84
CA VAL A 410 19.82 -9.58 2.72
C VAL A 410 20.91 -8.87 1.93
N GLY A 411 20.54 -8.19 0.85
CA GLY A 411 21.49 -7.47 0.02
C GLY A 411 21.58 -7.99 -1.41
N THR A 412 22.74 -7.85 -2.01
CA THR A 412 22.98 -8.11 -3.43
C THR A 412 23.41 -9.56 -3.69
N LEU A 413 22.59 -10.30 -4.42
CA LEU A 413 22.74 -11.73 -4.69
C LEU A 413 23.04 -11.96 -6.18
N SER A 414 24.25 -12.37 -6.52
CA SER A 414 24.66 -12.66 -7.90
C SER A 414 24.12 -14.01 -8.39
N LEU A 415 23.47 -14.01 -9.55
CA LEU A 415 23.05 -15.26 -10.22
C LEU A 415 24.24 -16.07 -10.79
N LEU A 416 25.40 -15.45 -10.90
CA LEU A 416 26.63 -16.13 -11.34
C LEU A 416 27.32 -16.90 -10.20
N ASN A 417 26.93 -16.66 -8.94
CA ASN A 417 27.47 -17.38 -7.79
C ASN A 417 26.50 -18.49 -7.34
N PRO A 418 26.85 -19.77 -7.50
CA PRO A 418 25.97 -20.88 -7.11
C PRO A 418 25.56 -20.89 -5.63
N LEU A 419 26.39 -20.37 -4.74
CA LEU A 419 26.08 -20.26 -3.31
C LEU A 419 24.92 -19.30 -3.04
N HIS A 420 24.78 -18.25 -3.87
CA HIS A 420 23.68 -17.30 -3.74
C HIS A 420 22.32 -17.89 -4.14
N TRP A 421 22.28 -18.96 -4.94
CA TRP A 421 21.04 -19.60 -5.38
C TRP A 421 20.20 -20.12 -4.21
N PHE A 422 20.84 -20.60 -3.14
CA PHE A 422 20.12 -20.99 -1.92
C PHE A 422 19.35 -19.81 -1.32
N VAL A 423 20.00 -18.65 -1.26
CA VAL A 423 19.40 -17.42 -0.72
C VAL A 423 18.35 -16.86 -1.68
N ILE A 424 18.64 -16.85 -2.98
CA ILE A 424 17.70 -16.39 -4.02
C ILE A 424 16.43 -17.24 -3.98
N LEU A 425 16.55 -18.56 -3.85
CA LEU A 425 15.40 -19.45 -3.73
C LEU A 425 14.61 -19.18 -2.46
N ALA A 426 15.28 -18.94 -1.33
CA ALA A 426 14.64 -18.58 -0.09
C ALA A 426 13.94 -17.20 -0.17
N GLU A 427 14.55 -16.23 -0.86
CA GLU A 427 13.99 -14.90 -1.07
C GLU A 427 12.79 -14.89 -2.04
N THR A 428 12.85 -15.66 -3.12
CA THR A 428 11.75 -15.77 -4.11
C THR A 428 10.65 -16.72 -3.66
N GLY A 429 10.92 -17.57 -2.67
CA GLY A 429 9.97 -18.55 -2.16
C GLY A 429 9.64 -19.67 -3.14
N LEU A 430 8.79 -20.58 -2.68
CA LEU A 430 8.45 -21.78 -3.45
C LEU A 430 7.51 -21.51 -4.63
N ALA A 431 6.84 -20.35 -4.65
CA ALA A 431 5.94 -19.96 -5.75
C ALA A 431 6.68 -19.81 -7.10
N VAL A 432 7.99 -19.57 -7.08
CA VAL A 432 8.81 -19.44 -8.31
C VAL A 432 8.75 -20.68 -9.21
N PHE A 433 8.54 -21.85 -8.63
CA PHE A 433 8.42 -23.09 -9.41
C PHE A 433 7.20 -23.12 -10.34
N VAL A 434 6.21 -22.26 -10.12
CA VAL A 434 5.03 -22.15 -11.01
C VAL A 434 5.30 -21.33 -12.27
N LEU A 435 6.44 -20.64 -12.35
CA LEU A 435 6.80 -19.74 -13.46
C LEU A 435 6.58 -20.35 -14.88
N PRO A 436 7.02 -21.59 -15.18
CA PRO A 436 6.81 -22.17 -16.52
C PRO A 436 5.32 -22.32 -16.88
N TRP A 437 4.48 -22.72 -15.91
CA TRP A 437 3.03 -22.84 -16.11
C TRP A 437 2.36 -21.48 -16.32
N ALA A 438 2.82 -20.44 -15.61
CA ALA A 438 2.33 -19.08 -15.79
C ALA A 438 2.61 -18.57 -17.21
N PHE A 439 3.83 -18.72 -17.73
CA PHE A 439 4.15 -18.35 -19.11
C PHE A 439 3.35 -19.16 -20.13
N ARG A 440 3.16 -20.45 -19.91
CA ARG A 440 2.29 -21.29 -20.75
C ARG A 440 0.84 -20.77 -20.73
N ARG A 441 0.36 -20.30 -19.58
CA ARG A 441 -0.95 -19.65 -19.47
C ARG A 441 -0.98 -18.35 -20.29
N GLY A 442 0.03 -17.47 -20.17
CA GLY A 442 0.14 -16.24 -20.93
C GLY A 442 0.07 -16.48 -22.45
N TRP A 443 0.76 -17.53 -22.92
CA TRP A 443 0.72 -17.95 -24.31
C TRP A 443 -0.68 -18.38 -24.75
N LYS A 444 -1.41 -19.09 -23.89
CA LYS A 444 -2.81 -19.49 -24.15
C LYS A 444 -3.72 -18.26 -24.20
N LEU A 445 -3.52 -17.27 -23.31
CA LEU A 445 -4.31 -16.05 -23.25
C LEU A 445 -4.17 -15.19 -24.52
N ILE A 446 -2.97 -15.13 -25.11
CA ILE A 446 -2.78 -14.47 -26.42
C ILE A 446 -3.61 -15.17 -27.51
N ARG A 447 -3.67 -16.50 -27.52
CA ARG A 447 -4.51 -17.25 -28.47
C ARG A 447 -6.00 -16.99 -28.28
N GLU A 448 -6.41 -16.76 -27.05
CA GLU A 448 -7.78 -16.45 -26.67
C GLU A 448 -8.10 -14.96 -26.80
N GLU A 449 -7.14 -14.14 -27.23
CA GLU A 449 -7.23 -12.68 -27.38
C GLU A 449 -7.63 -11.95 -26.07
N LYS A 450 -7.25 -12.52 -24.91
CA LYS A 450 -7.48 -11.94 -23.59
C LYS A 450 -6.32 -11.01 -23.19
N TRP A 451 -6.24 -9.86 -23.83
CA TRP A 451 -5.08 -8.97 -23.84
C TRP A 451 -4.67 -8.46 -22.46
N LEU A 452 -5.60 -8.00 -21.62
CA LEU A 452 -5.26 -7.47 -20.29
C LEU A 452 -4.79 -8.57 -19.33
N GLU A 453 -5.39 -9.79 -19.39
CA GLU A 453 -4.91 -10.92 -18.62
C GLU A 453 -3.54 -11.40 -19.15
N ALA A 454 -3.33 -11.40 -20.46
CA ALA A 454 -2.04 -11.71 -21.08
C ALA A 454 -0.99 -10.65 -20.68
N ALA A 455 -1.33 -9.37 -20.73
CA ALA A 455 -0.45 -8.27 -20.29
C ALA A 455 -0.01 -8.46 -18.84
N TRP A 456 -0.93 -8.88 -17.96
CA TRP A 456 -0.61 -9.18 -16.57
C TRP A 456 0.41 -10.31 -16.44
N VAL A 457 0.23 -11.41 -17.16
CA VAL A 457 1.22 -12.50 -17.16
C VAL A 457 2.55 -12.06 -17.75
N PHE A 458 2.54 -11.35 -18.87
CA PHE A 458 3.77 -10.89 -19.53
C PHE A 458 4.44 -9.72 -18.82
N SER A 459 3.80 -9.08 -17.84
CA SER A 459 4.45 -8.09 -16.95
C SER A 459 5.55 -8.71 -16.08
N MET A 460 5.59 -10.03 -15.98
CA MET A 460 6.74 -10.72 -15.38
C MET A 460 8.04 -10.51 -16.16
N ILE A 461 7.99 -10.29 -17.48
CA ILE A 461 9.19 -10.12 -18.30
C ILE A 461 9.97 -8.86 -17.89
N PRO A 462 9.39 -7.64 -17.92
CA PRO A 462 10.12 -6.46 -17.46
C PRO A 462 10.57 -6.58 -16.01
N SER A 463 9.79 -7.22 -15.13
CA SER A 463 10.20 -7.50 -13.76
C SER A 463 11.45 -8.39 -13.70
N LEU A 464 11.48 -9.47 -14.45
CA LEU A 464 12.67 -10.35 -14.52
C LEU A 464 13.88 -9.65 -15.17
N LEU A 465 13.66 -8.74 -16.10
CA LEU A 465 14.74 -7.97 -16.72
C LEU A 465 15.42 -7.01 -15.74
N THR A 466 14.78 -6.63 -14.64
CA THR A 466 15.40 -5.79 -13.60
C THR A 466 16.61 -6.43 -12.94
N ILE A 467 16.80 -7.75 -13.05
CA ILE A 467 18.02 -8.43 -12.57
C ILE A 467 19.30 -7.92 -13.23
N PHE A 468 19.19 -7.32 -14.42
CA PHE A 468 20.31 -6.71 -15.16
C PHE A 468 20.49 -5.22 -14.87
N LEU A 469 19.68 -4.64 -13.96
CA LEU A 469 19.71 -3.23 -13.60
C LEU A 469 20.31 -3.02 -12.22
N GLU A 470 21.05 -1.94 -12.07
CA GLU A 470 21.46 -1.36 -10.80
C GLU A 470 20.73 -0.04 -10.61
N TYR A 471 20.11 0.13 -9.46
CA TYR A 471 19.46 1.41 -9.13
C TYR A 471 20.53 2.40 -8.65
N THR A 472 20.66 3.51 -9.35
CA THR A 472 21.61 4.58 -9.08
C THR A 472 20.93 5.87 -8.62
N GLY A 473 19.61 5.82 -8.40
CA GLY A 473 18.82 6.94 -7.89
C GLY A 473 18.97 7.16 -6.38
N ASN A 474 18.22 8.10 -5.85
CA ASN A 474 18.29 8.53 -4.44
C ASN A 474 17.31 7.82 -3.49
N ALA A 475 16.33 7.08 -4.00
CA ALA A 475 15.35 6.34 -3.17
C ALA A 475 15.92 5.08 -2.51
N GLY A 476 17.23 4.86 -2.62
CA GLY A 476 17.92 3.70 -2.09
C GLY A 476 17.78 2.44 -2.97
N PRO A 477 18.71 1.49 -2.82
CA PRO A 477 18.77 0.29 -3.66
C PRO A 477 17.54 -0.63 -3.50
N THR A 478 16.82 -0.51 -2.39
CA THR A 478 15.62 -1.33 -2.10
C THR A 478 14.47 -1.06 -3.07
N ALA A 479 14.43 0.08 -3.76
CA ALA A 479 13.45 0.36 -4.81
C ALA A 479 13.49 -0.70 -5.92
N LEU A 480 14.68 -1.18 -6.28
CA LEU A 480 14.85 -2.22 -7.29
C LEU A 480 14.28 -3.57 -6.84
N SER A 481 14.35 -3.90 -5.55
CA SER A 481 13.77 -5.15 -5.02
C SER A 481 12.26 -5.22 -5.25
N ARG A 482 11.56 -4.10 -5.11
CA ARG A 482 10.10 -3.99 -5.38
C ARG A 482 9.78 -4.24 -6.85
N MET A 483 10.63 -3.74 -7.77
CA MET A 483 10.48 -3.97 -9.21
C MET A 483 10.69 -5.45 -9.55
N THR A 484 11.75 -6.06 -9.00
CA THR A 484 12.04 -7.49 -9.18
C THR A 484 10.94 -8.36 -8.56
N ALA A 485 10.37 -7.97 -7.42
CA ALA A 485 9.31 -8.71 -6.74
C ALA A 485 8.00 -8.84 -7.52
N HIS A 486 7.76 -7.99 -8.50
CA HIS A 486 6.49 -7.96 -9.24
C HIS A 486 6.15 -9.31 -9.90
N PHE A 487 7.12 -10.06 -10.44
CA PHE A 487 6.84 -11.36 -11.03
C PHE A 487 6.32 -12.40 -10.02
N LEU A 488 6.75 -12.31 -8.75
CA LEU A 488 6.28 -13.19 -7.68
C LEU A 488 4.81 -12.91 -7.36
N MET A 489 4.40 -11.64 -7.38
CA MET A 489 3.00 -11.25 -7.22
C MET A 489 2.12 -11.85 -8.31
N VAL A 490 2.56 -11.81 -9.57
CA VAL A 490 1.83 -12.45 -10.68
C VAL A 490 1.70 -13.95 -10.44
N LEU A 491 2.78 -14.60 -10.01
CA LEU A 491 2.76 -16.04 -9.72
C LEU A 491 1.78 -16.40 -8.61
N LYS A 492 1.65 -15.57 -7.57
CA LYS A 492 0.69 -15.82 -6.48
C LYS A 492 -0.76 -15.95 -6.96
N PHE A 493 -1.17 -15.18 -7.96
CA PHE A 493 -2.53 -15.28 -8.51
C PHE A 493 -2.78 -16.57 -9.25
N TYR A 494 -1.77 -17.13 -9.88
CA TYR A 494 -1.89 -18.30 -10.73
C TYR A 494 -1.44 -19.61 -10.08
N ALA A 495 -0.67 -19.57 -8.99
CA ALA A 495 -0.05 -20.76 -8.40
C ALA A 495 -1.08 -21.83 -8.08
N VAL A 496 -2.05 -21.54 -7.23
CA VAL A 496 -3.07 -22.52 -6.84
C VAL A 496 -3.95 -22.93 -8.00
N PRO A 497 -4.54 -22.03 -8.82
CA PRO A 497 -5.35 -22.45 -9.96
C PRO A 497 -4.63 -23.34 -10.96
N LEU A 498 -3.38 -23.04 -11.31
CA LEU A 498 -2.63 -23.82 -12.29
C LEU A 498 -2.22 -25.18 -11.74
N LEU A 499 -1.74 -25.22 -10.49
CA LEU A 499 -1.39 -26.48 -9.83
C LEU A 499 -2.64 -27.34 -9.60
N TRP A 500 -3.77 -26.76 -9.26
CA TRP A 500 -5.04 -27.46 -9.11
C TRP A 500 -5.46 -28.16 -10.41
N LEU A 501 -5.44 -27.40 -11.53
CA LEU A 501 -5.80 -27.94 -12.83
C LEU A 501 -4.86 -29.07 -13.29
N TRP A 502 -3.58 -28.96 -12.92
CA TRP A 502 -2.59 -29.97 -13.26
C TRP A 502 -2.70 -31.21 -12.35
N ALA A 503 -2.92 -30.98 -11.03
CA ALA A 503 -2.89 -32.05 -10.03
C ALA A 503 -4.17 -32.92 -10.00
N LYS A 504 -5.32 -32.37 -10.41
CA LYS A 504 -6.61 -33.07 -10.30
C LYS A 504 -6.66 -34.46 -11.02
N GLU A 505 -5.78 -34.67 -12.00
CA GLU A 505 -5.66 -35.90 -12.78
C GLU A 505 -4.46 -36.76 -12.35
N LYS A 506 -3.78 -36.39 -11.27
CA LYS A 506 -2.58 -37.06 -10.77
C LYS A 506 -2.88 -37.93 -9.56
N SER A 507 -1.88 -38.70 -9.14
CA SER A 507 -2.00 -39.57 -7.98
C SER A 507 -2.26 -38.76 -6.70
N GLU A 508 -2.94 -39.39 -5.75
CA GLU A 508 -3.21 -38.81 -4.42
C GLU A 508 -1.92 -38.41 -3.70
N THR A 509 -0.88 -39.23 -3.79
CA THR A 509 0.46 -38.94 -3.24
C THR A 509 1.00 -37.60 -3.74
N LEU A 510 0.86 -37.31 -5.05
CA LEU A 510 1.30 -36.05 -5.61
C LEU A 510 0.45 -34.87 -5.13
N GLN A 511 -0.88 -35.08 -5.01
CA GLN A 511 -1.77 -34.04 -4.46
C GLN A 511 -1.42 -33.70 -3.01
N ILE A 512 -1.11 -34.70 -2.18
CA ILE A 512 -0.63 -34.51 -0.80
C ILE A 512 0.72 -33.78 -0.78
N ALA A 513 1.65 -34.15 -1.66
CA ALA A 513 2.94 -33.49 -1.76
C ALA A 513 2.81 -32.02 -2.15
N LEU A 514 1.89 -31.67 -3.07
CA LEU A 514 1.60 -30.29 -3.44
C LEU A 514 0.93 -29.50 -2.32
N LEU A 515 0.08 -30.14 -1.53
CA LEU A 515 -0.48 -29.51 -0.33
C LEU A 515 0.61 -29.21 0.70
N GLY A 516 1.49 -30.19 0.95
CA GLY A 516 2.67 -29.99 1.82
C GLY A 516 3.57 -28.87 1.33
N TRP A 517 3.81 -28.78 0.01
CA TRP A 517 4.56 -27.68 -0.60
C TRP A 517 3.85 -26.33 -0.39
N GLY A 518 2.52 -26.27 -0.57
CA GLY A 518 1.74 -25.05 -0.33
C GLY A 518 1.78 -24.60 1.13
N LEU A 519 1.71 -25.55 2.08
CA LEU A 519 1.84 -25.28 3.51
C LEU A 519 3.25 -24.77 3.85
N ALA A 520 4.30 -25.37 3.28
CA ALA A 520 5.68 -24.90 3.47
C ALA A 520 5.88 -23.48 2.94
N ALA A 521 5.28 -23.16 1.78
CA ALA A 521 5.31 -21.82 1.21
C ALA A 521 4.57 -20.78 2.08
N ALA A 522 3.54 -21.20 2.82
CA ALA A 522 2.74 -20.35 3.68
C ALA A 522 3.28 -20.24 5.12
N LEU A 523 4.30 -21.01 5.48
CA LEU A 523 4.75 -21.16 6.88
C LEU A 523 5.11 -19.83 7.55
N SER A 524 5.84 -18.97 6.87
CA SER A 524 6.22 -17.63 7.40
C SER A 524 4.98 -16.77 7.68
N GLY A 525 4.04 -16.72 6.73
CA GLY A 525 2.82 -15.94 6.90
C GLY A 525 1.89 -16.49 7.98
N ILE A 526 1.79 -17.82 8.11
CA ILE A 526 1.02 -18.45 9.19
C ILE A 526 1.66 -18.12 10.55
N GLY A 527 2.99 -18.20 10.64
CA GLY A 527 3.71 -17.84 11.86
C GLY A 527 3.49 -16.38 12.24
N LEU A 528 3.63 -15.46 11.29
CA LEU A 528 3.39 -14.04 11.47
C LEU A 528 1.96 -13.77 11.94
N PHE A 529 0.98 -14.34 11.27
CA PHE A 529 -0.43 -14.22 11.63
C PHE A 529 -0.71 -14.69 13.05
N SER A 530 -0.12 -15.82 13.45
CA SER A 530 -0.26 -16.36 14.81
C SER A 530 0.28 -15.41 15.88
N LEU A 531 1.29 -14.60 15.56
CA LEU A 531 1.84 -13.58 16.45
C LEU A 531 1.04 -12.25 16.41
N GLN A 532 0.38 -11.94 15.32
CA GLN A 532 -0.46 -10.75 15.23
C GLN A 532 -1.71 -10.84 16.12
N ILE A 533 -2.29 -12.03 16.26
CA ILE A 533 -3.50 -12.22 17.08
C ILE A 533 -3.31 -11.75 18.52
N PRO A 534 -2.31 -12.23 19.30
CA PRO A 534 -2.09 -11.73 20.65
C PRO A 534 -1.61 -10.28 20.73
N ALA A 535 -1.12 -9.72 19.62
CA ALA A 535 -0.70 -8.32 19.55
C ALA A 535 -1.86 -7.33 19.35
N MET A 536 -3.05 -7.78 18.93
CA MET A 536 -4.19 -6.91 18.66
C MET A 536 -4.62 -6.01 19.84
N PRO A 537 -4.56 -6.44 21.13
CA PRO A 537 -4.93 -5.59 22.25
C PRO A 537 -4.01 -4.38 22.46
N ASN A 538 -2.74 -4.51 22.08
CA ASN A 538 -1.72 -3.48 22.24
C ASN A 538 -1.18 -3.07 20.87
N PRO A 539 -1.86 -2.14 20.17
CA PRO A 539 -1.43 -1.70 18.87
C PRO A 539 -0.11 -0.93 18.95
N ILE A 540 0.74 -1.15 17.97
CA ILE A 540 2.10 -0.59 17.87
C ILE A 540 2.11 0.93 17.70
N TYR A 541 1.02 1.54 17.25
CA TYR A 541 0.89 3.00 17.26
C TYR A 541 1.16 3.62 18.64
N ALA A 542 1.04 2.83 19.71
CA ALA A 542 1.38 3.26 21.06
C ALA A 542 2.81 3.77 21.23
N GLU A 543 3.69 3.66 20.22
CA GLU A 543 5.04 4.16 20.38
C GLU A 543 5.27 5.55 19.87
N PHE A 544 4.59 5.95 18.79
CA PHE A 544 4.64 7.35 18.42
C PHE A 544 3.33 8.10 18.65
N ILE A 545 2.20 7.38 18.77
CA ILE A 545 0.90 7.92 19.20
C ILE A 545 0.53 7.30 20.54
N ALA A 546 0.79 8.02 21.62
CA ALA A 546 0.41 7.63 22.96
C ALA A 546 -1.07 7.97 23.26
N PRO A 547 -1.68 7.46 24.36
CA PRO A 547 -3.04 7.80 24.77
C PRO A 547 -3.29 9.31 24.88
N ILE A 548 -2.31 10.04 25.38
CA ILE A 548 -2.36 11.51 25.48
C ILE A 548 -2.41 12.20 24.11
N ASP A 549 -1.72 11.65 23.10
CA ASP A 549 -1.75 12.17 21.74
C ASP A 549 -3.15 11.97 21.10
N ALA A 550 -3.82 10.87 21.43
CA ALA A 550 -5.19 10.63 20.99
C ALA A 550 -6.19 11.66 21.58
N LYS A 551 -6.01 12.08 22.83
CA LYS A 551 -6.79 13.15 23.44
C LYS A 551 -6.53 14.49 22.76
N MET A 552 -5.24 14.83 22.54
CA MET A 552 -4.85 16.05 21.81
C MET A 552 -5.44 16.08 20.39
N TYR A 553 -5.48 14.91 19.70
CA TYR A 553 -6.14 14.78 18.40
C TYR A 553 -7.62 15.16 18.47
N GLN A 554 -8.39 14.65 19.45
CA GLN A 554 -9.80 14.94 19.62
C GLN A 554 -10.09 16.42 19.81
N GLU A 555 -9.23 17.09 20.55
CA GLU A 555 -9.41 18.49 20.92
C GLU A 555 -8.91 19.47 19.85
N HIS A 556 -7.85 19.14 19.13
CA HIS A 556 -7.16 20.12 18.28
C HIS A 556 -7.13 19.79 16.79
N TRP A 557 -7.41 18.53 16.39
CA TRP A 557 -7.36 18.17 14.97
C TRP A 557 -8.37 18.97 14.13
N GLY A 558 -7.84 19.64 13.10
CA GLY A 558 -8.63 20.47 12.19
C GLY A 558 -9.19 21.78 12.80
N ARG A 559 -8.80 22.14 14.03
CA ARG A 559 -9.24 23.37 14.70
C ARG A 559 -8.19 24.47 14.67
N LEU A 560 -6.93 24.12 14.36
CA LEU A 560 -5.83 25.06 14.22
C LEU A 560 -5.85 25.73 12.84
N GLN A 561 -5.03 26.76 12.66
CA GLN A 561 -4.98 27.50 11.40
C GLN A 561 -4.52 26.57 10.26
N PRO A 562 -5.31 26.39 9.19
CA PRO A 562 -4.91 25.61 8.05
C PRO A 562 -3.63 26.15 7.40
N GLY A 563 -2.75 25.24 6.95
CA GLY A 563 -1.50 25.59 6.28
C GLY A 563 -0.39 26.11 7.19
N ALA A 564 -0.63 26.24 8.51
CA ALA A 564 0.43 26.54 9.46
C ALA A 564 1.38 25.35 9.66
N LEU A 565 2.65 25.62 9.98
CA LEU A 565 3.61 24.59 10.32
C LEU A 565 3.63 24.31 11.82
N VAL A 566 3.81 23.03 12.18
CA VAL A 566 4.04 22.60 13.55
C VAL A 566 5.48 22.12 13.72
N PHE A 567 6.14 22.59 14.76
CA PHE A 567 7.40 22.04 15.22
C PHE A 567 7.13 20.90 16.21
N ASP A 568 7.80 19.78 16.02
CA ASP A 568 7.83 18.66 16.95
C ASP A 568 9.21 18.01 16.90
N ILE A 569 9.75 17.66 18.07
CA ILE A 569 11.03 16.94 18.16
C ILE A 569 10.94 15.55 17.56
N SER A 570 9.74 14.98 17.57
CA SER A 570 9.36 13.77 16.85
C SER A 570 8.48 14.18 15.66
N PRO A 571 9.05 14.51 14.50
CA PRO A 571 8.35 15.24 13.43
C PRO A 571 7.15 14.52 12.82
N GLN A 572 6.92 13.28 13.20
CA GLN A 572 5.75 12.49 12.79
C GLN A 572 4.53 12.71 13.67
N ARG A 573 4.73 12.99 14.96
CA ARG A 573 3.66 12.98 15.98
C ARG A 573 2.77 14.22 15.86
N GLY A 574 3.35 15.41 15.96
CA GLY A 574 2.62 16.68 15.86
C GLY A 574 1.80 16.77 14.56
N PRO A 575 2.37 16.53 13.38
CA PRO A 575 1.63 16.50 12.12
C PRO A 575 0.47 15.49 12.12
N THR A 576 0.67 14.28 12.65
CA THR A 576 -0.40 13.27 12.71
C THR A 576 -1.55 13.72 13.60
N VAL A 577 -1.24 14.26 14.78
CA VAL A 577 -2.21 14.66 15.80
C VAL A 577 -2.98 15.91 15.39
N LEU A 578 -2.31 16.87 14.77
CA LEU A 578 -2.89 18.18 14.47
C LEU A 578 -3.37 18.32 13.03
N GLY A 579 -2.95 17.42 12.14
CA GLY A 579 -3.26 17.49 10.70
C GLY A 579 -2.51 18.60 9.97
N LEU A 580 -1.39 19.04 10.51
CA LEU A 580 -0.57 20.13 9.97
C LEU A 580 0.68 19.56 9.29
N HIS A 581 1.32 20.39 8.47
CA HIS A 581 2.65 20.09 7.94
C HIS A 581 3.74 20.53 8.92
N THR A 582 4.95 20.03 8.67
CA THR A 582 6.16 20.48 9.36
C THR A 582 7.27 20.76 8.36
N GLN A 583 8.38 21.31 8.83
CA GLN A 583 9.67 21.25 8.15
C GLN A 583 10.64 20.56 9.08
N SER A 584 11.29 19.48 8.63
CA SER A 584 12.13 18.66 9.49
C SER A 584 13.46 18.33 8.85
N GLY A 585 14.52 18.30 9.66
CA GLY A 585 15.80 17.73 9.30
C GLY A 585 15.82 16.20 9.35
N ILE A 586 14.81 15.59 9.97
CA ILE A 586 14.70 14.13 10.14
C ILE A 586 13.65 13.58 9.21
N HIS A 587 14.08 13.08 8.06
CA HIS A 587 13.22 12.31 7.15
C HIS A 587 14.04 11.46 6.19
N TYR A 588 13.39 10.53 5.49
CA TYR A 588 14.04 9.74 4.46
C TYR A 588 14.18 10.53 3.15
N GLY A 589 15.41 10.82 2.78
CA GLY A 589 15.76 11.49 1.54
C GLY A 589 15.85 13.02 1.66
N PRO A 590 16.37 13.70 0.63
CA PRO A 590 16.38 15.14 0.55
C PRO A 590 14.98 15.71 0.30
N PRO A 591 14.70 16.97 0.60
CA PRO A 591 15.63 17.91 1.20
C PRO A 591 15.69 17.78 2.72
N THR A 592 16.84 18.06 3.28
CA THR A 592 16.98 18.25 4.72
C THR A 592 16.72 19.72 5.05
N TYR A 593 16.17 19.98 6.22
CA TYR A 593 16.04 21.31 6.78
C TYR A 593 17.03 21.45 7.95
N PRO A 594 18.28 21.87 7.68
CA PRO A 594 19.35 21.87 8.69
C PRO A 594 19.04 22.73 9.91
N GLU A 595 18.34 23.85 9.71
CA GLU A 595 17.91 24.77 10.77
C GLU A 595 17.02 24.10 11.82
N TRP A 596 16.36 23.00 11.47
CA TRP A 596 15.55 22.25 12.41
C TRP A 596 16.38 21.70 13.58
N TYR A 597 17.62 21.27 13.33
CA TYR A 597 18.49 20.73 14.38
C TYR A 597 18.90 21.84 15.35
N GLU A 598 19.21 23.02 14.84
CA GLU A 598 19.54 24.19 15.69
C GLU A 598 18.35 24.59 16.56
N LEU A 599 17.15 24.67 15.97
CA LEU A 599 15.91 24.95 16.70
C LEU A 599 15.55 23.86 17.72
N ALA A 600 15.89 22.60 17.44
CA ALA A 600 15.68 21.49 18.36
C ALA A 600 16.63 21.50 19.55
N ASP A 601 17.90 21.89 19.33
CA ASP A 601 18.91 21.92 20.37
C ASP A 601 18.87 23.19 21.22
N ASN A 602 18.47 24.32 20.64
CA ASN A 602 18.36 25.61 21.31
C ASN A 602 17.09 26.34 20.86
N PRO A 603 15.92 25.99 21.41
CA PRO A 603 14.65 26.57 20.99
C PRO A 603 14.53 28.04 21.41
N ASP A 604 14.19 28.86 20.41
CA ASP A 604 13.83 30.27 20.58
C ASP A 604 12.51 30.53 19.85
N PRO A 605 11.44 31.00 20.54
CA PRO A 605 10.12 31.18 19.91
C PRO A 605 10.15 32.20 18.76
N PHE A 606 11.01 33.20 18.82
CA PHE A 606 11.19 34.17 17.73
C PHE A 606 11.88 33.53 16.52
N ALA A 607 12.92 32.73 16.73
CA ALA A 607 13.59 32.00 15.66
C ALA A 607 12.68 30.96 15.04
N MET A 608 11.89 30.22 15.85
CA MET A 608 10.91 29.25 15.38
C MET A 608 9.83 29.89 14.51
N ASN A 609 9.29 31.06 14.94
CA ASN A 609 8.32 31.78 14.12
C ASN A 609 8.95 32.31 12.82
N ARG A 610 10.16 32.87 12.85
CA ARG A 610 10.88 33.30 11.62
C ARG A 610 11.14 32.12 10.67
N ALA A 611 11.35 30.92 11.19
CA ALA A 611 11.49 29.71 10.41
C ALA A 611 10.15 29.19 9.85
N GLY A 612 9.03 29.84 10.16
CA GLY A 612 7.69 29.52 9.65
C GLY A 612 6.84 28.61 10.55
N PHE A 613 7.37 28.16 11.68
CA PHE A 613 6.58 27.39 12.65
C PHE A 613 5.66 28.32 13.43
N ARG A 614 4.37 28.04 13.36
CA ARG A 614 3.40 28.74 14.19
C ARG A 614 3.06 27.97 15.47
N TYR A 615 2.97 26.65 15.39
CA TYR A 615 2.62 25.81 16.53
C TYR A 615 3.80 24.94 16.94
N LEU A 616 3.92 24.71 18.26
CA LEU A 616 4.93 23.82 18.82
C LEU A 616 4.20 22.72 19.58
N TYR A 617 4.48 21.45 19.24
CA TYR A 617 3.94 20.28 19.90
C TYR A 617 5.05 19.58 20.68
N LEU A 618 5.10 19.81 22.00
CA LEU A 618 6.24 19.50 22.83
C LEU A 618 5.94 18.35 23.79
N GLU A 619 6.85 17.37 23.87
CA GLU A 619 6.76 16.27 24.80
C GLU A 619 7.41 16.56 26.16
N LEU A 620 7.09 15.74 27.16
CA LEU A 620 7.53 15.90 28.56
C LEU A 620 9.04 16.13 28.71
N SER A 621 9.86 15.33 28.02
CA SER A 621 11.33 15.42 28.13
C SER A 621 11.86 16.74 27.60
N TYR A 622 11.32 17.16 26.46
CA TYR A 622 11.69 18.41 25.81
C TYR A 622 11.17 19.63 26.60
N TRP A 623 9.91 19.60 27.03
CA TRP A 623 9.31 20.63 27.85
C TRP A 623 10.09 20.85 29.16
N ARG A 624 10.43 19.79 29.89
CA ARG A 624 11.22 19.88 31.12
C ARG A 624 12.59 20.52 30.92
N LYS A 625 13.19 20.33 29.77
CA LYS A 625 14.52 20.87 29.46
C LYS A 625 14.48 22.33 29.07
N PHE A 626 13.43 22.78 28.39
CA PHE A 626 13.39 24.05 27.70
C PHE A 626 12.18 24.92 28.04
N ALA A 627 11.42 24.64 29.09
CA ALA A 627 10.20 25.40 29.42
C ALA A 627 10.49 26.89 29.59
N ASP A 628 11.62 27.25 30.23
CA ASP A 628 12.03 28.63 30.48
C ASP A 628 12.31 29.43 29.18
N HIS A 629 12.61 28.74 28.06
CA HIS A 629 12.80 29.40 26.76
C HIS A 629 11.49 29.91 26.15
N PHE A 630 10.37 29.41 26.64
CA PHE A 630 9.02 29.75 26.18
C PHE A 630 8.23 30.63 27.15
N ASP A 631 8.90 31.18 28.17
CA ASP A 631 8.31 32.12 29.13
C ASP A 631 8.37 33.56 28.58
N ASP A 632 7.85 33.78 27.39
CA ASP A 632 7.74 35.08 26.74
C ASP A 632 6.27 35.47 26.54
N SER A 633 5.97 36.72 26.65
CA SER A 633 4.61 37.27 26.51
C SER A 633 4.00 37.05 25.13
N CYS A 634 4.82 36.80 24.12
CA CYS A 634 4.36 36.47 22.76
C CYS A 634 3.93 35.01 22.57
N VAL A 635 4.29 34.12 23.51
CA VAL A 635 3.96 32.69 23.46
C VAL A 635 2.62 32.46 24.13
N VAL A 636 1.69 31.85 23.40
CA VAL A 636 0.37 31.50 23.93
C VAL A 636 0.32 29.97 24.15
N LYS A 637 0.16 29.56 25.39
CA LYS A 637 -0.09 28.13 25.70
C LYS A 637 -1.54 27.81 25.37
N LEU A 638 -1.75 26.98 24.32
CA LEU A 638 -3.07 26.55 23.89
C LEU A 638 -3.57 25.36 24.72
N ASP A 639 -2.64 24.45 25.09
CA ASP A 639 -2.99 23.29 25.90
C ASP A 639 -1.77 22.73 26.65
N ASP A 640 -2.03 22.04 27.77
CA ASP A 640 -1.02 21.37 28.60
C ASP A 640 -1.63 20.12 29.21
N MET A 641 -1.64 19.03 28.47
CA MET A 641 -2.16 17.75 28.94
C MET A 641 -1.09 16.95 29.65
N GLN A 642 -1.49 16.29 30.75
CA GLN A 642 -0.61 15.44 31.54
C GLN A 642 -1.27 14.11 31.88
N GLU A 643 -0.48 13.06 31.90
CA GLU A 643 -0.83 11.75 32.45
C GLU A 643 0.04 11.48 33.67
N THR A 644 -0.58 11.08 34.77
CA THR A 644 0.10 10.80 36.02
C THR A 644 -0.07 9.33 36.40
N ALA A 645 1.00 8.70 36.90
CA ALA A 645 0.92 7.40 37.50
C ALA A 645 0.21 7.46 38.89
N SER A 646 -0.12 6.31 39.42
CA SER A 646 -0.79 6.20 40.75
C SER A 646 0.03 6.78 41.91
N ASP A 647 1.32 6.95 41.73
CA ASP A 647 2.25 7.57 42.68
C ASP A 647 2.41 9.09 42.52
N GLY A 648 1.62 9.71 41.62
CA GLY A 648 1.64 11.14 41.35
C GLY A 648 2.73 11.59 40.39
N ARG A 649 3.59 10.70 39.88
CA ARG A 649 4.58 11.08 38.87
C ARG A 649 3.95 11.31 37.50
N VAL A 650 4.30 12.43 36.86
CA VAL A 650 3.92 12.67 35.47
C VAL A 650 4.68 11.71 34.57
N THR A 651 3.94 10.83 33.89
CA THR A 651 4.47 9.81 32.99
C THR A 651 4.46 10.25 31.53
N ALA A 652 3.53 11.12 31.14
CA ALA A 652 3.48 11.73 29.82
C ALA A 652 2.94 13.16 29.93
N GLN A 653 3.42 14.03 29.08
CA GLN A 653 2.92 15.41 28.93
C GLN A 653 2.99 15.81 27.48
N ARG A 654 2.01 16.59 27.04
CA ARG A 654 2.00 17.27 25.74
C ARG A 654 1.63 18.73 25.98
N VAL A 655 2.50 19.62 25.51
CA VAL A 655 2.27 21.05 25.56
C VAL A 655 2.10 21.57 24.13
N LEU A 656 1.00 22.26 23.88
CA LEU A 656 0.73 22.89 22.60
C LEU A 656 0.84 24.41 22.76
N LEU A 657 1.77 25.01 22.02
CA LEU A 657 2.02 26.46 22.05
C LEU A 657 1.71 27.08 20.68
N ASP A 658 1.24 28.34 20.69
CA ASP A 658 1.18 29.21 19.51
C ASP A 658 2.25 30.33 19.68
N VAL A 659 3.20 30.35 18.77
CA VAL A 659 4.28 31.36 18.71
C VAL A 659 4.07 32.37 17.57
N GLY A 660 2.89 32.39 16.97
CA GLY A 660 2.57 33.25 15.83
C GLY A 660 2.67 34.77 16.10
N GLN A 661 2.72 35.18 17.37
CA GLN A 661 2.91 36.57 17.77
C GLN A 661 4.37 36.91 18.06
N CYS A 662 5.29 35.96 18.11
CA CYS A 662 6.72 36.15 18.35
C CYS A 662 7.41 36.60 17.05
N ARG A 663 7.41 37.93 16.79
CA ARG A 663 7.94 38.51 15.55
C ARG A 663 9.23 39.30 15.81
#